data_334c1ba89a24799e2043591c69707f31
#
_entry.id   334c1ba89a24799e2043591c69707f31
#
_cell.length_a   1.000
_cell.length_b   1.000
_cell.length_c   1.000
_cell.angle_alpha   90.00
_cell.angle_beta   90.00
_cell.angle_gamma   90.00
#
_symmetry.space_group_name_H-M   'P 1'
#
loop_
_entity.id
_entity.type
_entity.pdbx_description
1 polymer ?
#
loop_
_entity_poly.entity_id
_entity_poly.type
_entity_poly.pdbx_seq_one_letter_code
_entity_poly.pdbx_strand_id
1 'polypeptide(L)'
;MSPLHCHGGEVDAGRRSGSRSIKNSIETKVFEGDLRGAVRLMMSDDSFARGDADTLASLKLKHPDPSRPLSFPPDPDPSFTALSVTVEDVVSALGSFYSGSAAGLDGIRPGHLKELISVSAGENGRRLVGSLTRLVNFLLSGQLNPCVCPFMYGASLFALKKKDGGVRPIAVGSVFRRLTAKLACRAVKEDMARYLQPHQMGFGTRLGCEAAIHATRAFVMDPENEDSILLKLDIRNAFNTLERDVLLSEVKEKIPSLYPFLHQVYRLPSNLFSDNSLIPSKVGAQQGDPLGPLVFSLAIHKTIVELKSSLNVWYLDDGTIGGRPEDVFQDLETLVPRLRDLGLEVNPSKCEFFPCSTEARTHFSRFDSFLPGLRELSRSDFNLLGSPIFLIAVPEAITSRTQLLLSAHERLKDLSAHVAIVLLRMCFALPKIAYLLRTTPTWLCPEEVSSFDNALKSVVESVLNVSLDGPQWRQAALPIRCGGLGVRCARDVGLPAFLASAHGVANLVTVLLNTNGDGGSIPFASDAVSAWWTLNPGATIPESEHVQRAWDDGGVILLQEQLLEGALGVDRARLRAVSQPESGAWLQAIPSPHLGTLLDDDSLRVAVALRLGCKVCEPHTCTCGSMVEADGHHALNCRRCTGRFPRHHALNDIVRRALISANIPCVLEPSGLSRSDGKRPDGLTLVPWKNGKCLIWDATCVSTVAASHLSRTMHTASAAAEDACSKKRLKYAALEQLYHFVPVAVETLGSWSTEARSFVRDLGRRLGEATGDSRSRSFLVQRMAIAIQRGNAASVMGTFAPGTIRGGLFIDI
;
A
#
# COMPACT_ATOMS: atom_id res chain seq x y z
N MET A 1 20.96 25.71 28.91
CA MET A 1 21.30 24.38 28.38
C MET A 1 21.64 24.57 26.89
N SER A 2 22.88 24.36 26.54
CA SER A 2 23.49 24.71 25.26
C SER A 2 23.00 23.75 24.14
N PRO A 3 22.82 24.21 22.89
CA PRO A 3 22.46 23.34 21.77
C PRO A 3 23.69 22.55 21.32
N LEU A 4 23.48 21.27 21.08
CA LEU A 4 24.45 20.38 20.43
C LEU A 4 24.64 20.81 18.97
N HIS A 5 25.83 21.27 18.66
CA HIS A 5 26.33 21.53 17.33
C HIS A 5 26.45 20.20 16.55
N CYS A 6 25.66 20.05 15.50
CA CYS A 6 26.00 19.13 14.42
C CYS A 6 26.95 19.84 13.46
N HIS A 7 28.22 19.46 13.46
CA HIS A 7 29.23 19.91 12.51
C HIS A 7 28.82 19.51 11.07
N GLY A 8 28.61 20.52 10.24
CA GLY A 8 28.67 20.38 8.77
C GLY A 8 30.13 20.22 8.36
N GLY A 9 30.51 19.02 7.98
CA GLY A 9 31.74 18.75 7.27
C GLY A 9 31.43 18.78 5.78
N GLU A 10 31.98 19.76 5.07
CA GLU A 10 32.14 19.68 3.62
C GLU A 10 33.04 18.48 3.28
N VAL A 11 32.48 17.52 2.55
CA VAL A 11 33.26 16.45 1.94
C VAL A 11 32.94 16.45 0.47
N ASP A 12 33.83 17.04 -0.27
CA ASP A 12 34.04 16.85 -1.71
C ASP A 12 34.62 15.43 -1.88
N ALA A 13 33.77 14.45 -2.14
CA ALA A 13 34.14 13.06 -2.40
C ALA A 13 33.25 12.50 -3.51
N GLY A 14 33.90 12.11 -4.57
CA GLY A 14 33.41 11.73 -5.88
C GLY A 14 32.10 10.96 -5.97
N ARG A 15 31.40 11.12 -7.08
CA ARG A 15 30.09 10.53 -7.46
C ARG A 15 29.85 9.04 -7.11
N ARG A 16 30.88 8.26 -6.83
CA ARG A 16 30.76 6.84 -6.43
C ARG A 16 30.45 6.61 -4.95
N SER A 17 30.78 7.52 -4.03
CA SER A 17 30.46 7.40 -2.61
C SER A 17 29.00 7.79 -2.32
N GLY A 18 28.44 8.73 -3.07
CA GLY A 18 27.04 9.15 -2.93
C GLY A 18 26.02 8.06 -3.30
N SER A 19 26.28 7.32 -4.39
CA SER A 19 25.41 6.24 -4.86
C SER A 19 25.29 5.09 -3.84
N ARG A 20 26.42 4.67 -3.24
CA ARG A 20 26.45 3.60 -2.24
C ARG A 20 25.72 3.99 -0.93
N SER A 21 25.77 5.26 -0.56
CA SER A 21 25.04 5.81 0.60
C SER A 21 23.52 5.82 0.38
N ILE A 22 23.05 6.20 -0.83
CA ILE A 22 21.62 6.22 -1.17
C ILE A 22 21.04 4.80 -1.24
N LYS A 23 21.73 3.84 -1.85
CA LYS A 23 21.37 2.41 -1.86
C LYS A 23 21.13 1.92 -0.44
N ASN A 24 22.11 2.06 0.44
CA ASN A 24 22.00 1.60 1.83
C ASN A 24 20.82 2.26 2.57
N SER A 25 20.56 3.54 2.31
CA SER A 25 19.44 4.26 2.92
C SER A 25 18.09 3.74 2.42
N ILE A 26 17.96 3.40 1.14
CA ILE A 26 16.74 2.79 0.56
C ILE A 26 16.50 1.42 1.17
N GLU A 27 17.52 0.56 1.16
CA GLU A 27 17.43 -0.81 1.72
C GLU A 27 17.09 -0.78 3.21
N THR A 28 17.71 0.09 4.01
CA THR A 28 17.39 0.26 5.43
C THR A 28 15.91 0.61 5.63
N LYS A 29 15.36 1.53 4.84
CA LYS A 29 13.93 1.86 4.91
C LYS A 29 13.03 0.68 4.61
N VAL A 30 13.39 -0.14 3.62
CA VAL A 30 12.66 -1.37 3.30
C VAL A 30 12.76 -2.38 4.45
N PHE A 31 13.95 -2.56 5.04
CA PHE A 31 14.16 -3.45 6.19
C PHE A 31 13.34 -3.05 7.43
N GLU A 32 13.07 -1.76 7.58
CA GLU A 32 12.19 -1.18 8.61
C GLU A 32 10.69 -1.20 8.21
N GLY A 33 10.35 -1.66 6.99
CA GLY A 33 8.99 -1.66 6.46
C GLY A 33 8.47 -0.29 5.98
N ASP A 34 9.35 0.72 5.88
CA ASP A 34 9.02 2.05 5.34
C ASP A 34 9.14 2.08 3.80
N LEU A 35 8.28 1.32 3.11
CA LEU A 35 8.30 1.25 1.64
C LEU A 35 8.02 2.61 0.98
N ARG A 36 7.17 3.45 1.59
CA ARG A 36 6.89 4.80 1.06
C ARG A 36 8.10 5.72 1.15
N GLY A 37 8.81 5.67 2.26
CA GLY A 37 10.07 6.40 2.43
C GLY A 37 11.15 5.91 1.47
N ALA A 38 11.25 4.60 1.24
CA ALA A 38 12.16 4.02 0.26
C ALA A 38 11.86 4.52 -1.17
N VAL A 39 10.58 4.46 -1.60
CA VAL A 39 10.15 4.96 -2.93
C VAL A 39 10.39 6.46 -3.07
N ARG A 40 10.09 7.24 -2.03
CA ARG A 40 10.37 8.68 -2.06
C ARG A 40 11.85 8.96 -2.23
N LEU A 41 12.69 8.30 -1.45
CA LEU A 41 14.15 8.47 -1.55
C LEU A 41 14.68 8.02 -2.92
N MET A 42 14.05 7.01 -3.53
CA MET A 42 14.44 6.47 -4.83
C MET A 42 13.96 7.34 -6.00
N MET A 43 12.72 7.86 -5.97
CA MET A 43 12.06 8.46 -7.14
C MET A 43 11.79 9.96 -7.01
N SER A 44 11.89 10.50 -5.80
CA SER A 44 11.60 11.93 -5.63
C SER A 44 12.78 12.77 -6.07
N ASP A 45 12.51 13.62 -7.05
CA ASP A 45 13.35 14.79 -7.33
C ASP A 45 12.99 15.94 -6.35
N ASP A 46 11.99 15.70 -5.47
CA ASP A 46 11.59 16.64 -4.44
C ASP A 46 12.73 16.77 -3.42
N SER A 47 13.52 17.82 -3.58
CA SER A 47 14.48 18.25 -2.56
C SER A 47 13.78 19.21 -1.60
N PHE A 48 14.13 19.14 -0.33
CA PHE A 48 13.83 20.27 0.54
C PHE A 48 14.44 21.53 -0.08
N ALA A 49 13.66 22.60 -0.12
CA ALA A 49 14.23 23.88 -0.47
C ALA A 49 15.34 24.21 0.53
N ARG A 50 16.43 24.83 0.06
CA ARG A 50 17.50 25.27 0.97
C ARG A 50 16.88 26.22 2.00
N GLY A 51 17.36 26.18 3.24
CA GLY A 51 16.94 27.11 4.31
C GLY A 51 17.53 28.50 4.10
N ASP A 52 17.32 29.08 2.91
CA ASP A 52 17.79 30.41 2.53
C ASP A 52 16.70 31.49 2.77
N ALA A 53 17.10 32.74 2.61
CA ALA A 53 16.20 33.88 2.82
C ALA A 53 14.99 33.86 1.87
N ASP A 54 15.18 33.40 0.64
CA ASP A 54 14.14 33.36 -0.41
C ASP A 54 13.08 32.29 -0.08
N THR A 55 13.52 31.12 0.39
CA THR A 55 12.62 30.06 0.86
C THR A 55 11.83 30.53 2.08
N LEU A 56 12.49 31.21 3.03
CA LEU A 56 11.80 31.76 4.20
C LEU A 56 10.77 32.83 3.81
N ALA A 57 11.12 33.72 2.88
CA ALA A 57 10.18 34.72 2.33
C ALA A 57 8.98 34.04 1.66
N SER A 58 9.23 33.02 0.85
CA SER A 58 8.17 32.21 0.20
C SER A 58 7.25 31.52 1.24
N LEU A 59 7.81 30.97 2.31
CA LEU A 59 7.03 30.37 3.40
C LEU A 59 6.16 31.40 4.12
N LYS A 60 6.69 32.59 4.40
CA LYS A 60 5.92 33.68 4.99
C LYS A 60 4.75 34.13 4.12
N LEU A 61 4.97 34.27 2.80
CA LEU A 61 3.91 34.60 1.83
C LEU A 61 2.80 33.53 1.79
N LYS A 62 3.14 32.26 2.08
CA LYS A 62 2.16 31.17 2.15
C LYS A 62 1.35 31.16 3.44
N HIS A 63 1.71 31.94 4.45
CA HIS A 63 1.00 32.08 5.73
C HIS A 63 0.65 33.54 5.97
N PRO A 64 -0.34 34.10 5.21
CA PRO A 64 -0.68 35.52 5.28
C PRO A 64 -1.39 35.89 6.59
N ASP A 65 -1.53 37.16 6.80
CA ASP A 65 -2.46 37.72 7.78
C ASP A 65 -3.91 37.58 7.32
N PRO A 66 -4.92 37.66 8.22
CA PRO A 66 -6.32 37.70 7.86
C PRO A 66 -6.61 38.80 6.83
N SER A 67 -7.50 38.55 5.86
CA SER A 67 -7.88 39.53 4.85
C SER A 67 -8.80 40.60 5.43
N ARG A 68 -9.43 40.33 6.57
CA ARG A 68 -10.34 41.21 7.34
C ARG A 68 -10.23 40.95 8.84
N PRO A 69 -10.74 41.82 9.70
CA PRO A 69 -10.90 41.52 11.12
C PRO A 69 -11.76 40.27 11.33
N LEU A 70 -11.25 39.28 12.08
CA LEU A 70 -11.96 38.04 12.36
C LEU A 70 -13.01 38.21 13.44
N SER A 71 -14.23 37.70 13.21
CA SER A 71 -15.33 37.68 14.18
C SER A 71 -15.60 36.25 14.61
N PHE A 72 -14.89 35.78 15.63
CA PHE A 72 -15.02 34.43 16.12
C PHE A 72 -16.36 34.17 16.81
N PRO A 73 -16.98 32.98 16.63
CA PRO A 73 -18.12 32.59 17.42
C PRO A 73 -17.76 32.53 18.92
N PRO A 74 -18.76 32.64 19.81
CA PRO A 74 -18.51 32.65 21.25
C PRO A 74 -17.74 31.44 21.73
N ASP A 75 -17.02 31.59 22.84
CA ASP A 75 -16.31 30.52 23.52
C ASP A 75 -17.24 29.29 23.75
N PRO A 76 -16.72 28.07 23.71
CA PRO A 76 -17.54 26.89 23.97
C PRO A 76 -18.22 26.99 25.35
N ASP A 77 -19.53 26.78 25.39
CA ASP A 77 -20.28 26.69 26.63
C ASP A 77 -19.82 25.43 27.41
N PRO A 78 -19.63 25.52 28.75
CA PRO A 78 -19.31 24.35 29.59
C PRO A 78 -20.34 23.20 29.48
N SER A 79 -21.56 23.47 29.03
CA SER A 79 -22.61 22.46 28.78
C SER A 79 -22.39 21.66 27.49
N PHE A 80 -21.47 22.08 26.61
CA PHE A 80 -21.14 21.33 25.40
C PHE A 80 -20.53 19.97 25.74
N THR A 81 -21.18 18.91 25.27
CA THR A 81 -20.63 17.55 25.39
C THR A 81 -19.53 17.39 24.33
N ALA A 82 -18.28 17.52 24.77
CA ALA A 82 -17.13 17.30 23.91
C ALA A 82 -17.05 15.83 23.50
N LEU A 83 -16.48 15.58 22.29
CA LEU A 83 -16.17 14.24 21.84
C LEU A 83 -15.24 13.55 22.86
N SER A 84 -15.52 12.29 23.18
CA SER A 84 -14.66 11.43 24.00
C SER A 84 -14.31 10.15 23.28
N VAL A 85 -13.14 9.61 23.55
CA VAL A 85 -12.61 8.39 22.92
C VAL A 85 -12.18 7.37 23.96
N THR A 86 -12.19 6.09 23.57
CA THR A 86 -11.80 4.96 24.42
C THR A 86 -10.31 4.61 24.28
N VAL A 87 -9.85 3.71 25.14
CA VAL A 87 -8.49 3.13 25.05
C VAL A 87 -8.30 2.38 23.73
N GLU A 88 -9.30 1.63 23.30
CA GLU A 88 -9.32 0.85 22.06
C GLU A 88 -9.19 1.75 20.82
N ASP A 89 -9.87 2.89 20.83
CA ASP A 89 -9.78 3.90 19.77
C ASP A 89 -8.35 4.43 19.65
N VAL A 90 -7.74 4.77 20.78
CA VAL A 90 -6.35 5.30 20.82
C VAL A 90 -5.36 4.27 20.30
N VAL A 91 -5.45 3.01 20.73
CA VAL A 91 -4.59 1.92 20.24
C VAL A 91 -4.76 1.72 18.73
N SER A 92 -6.01 1.65 18.26
CA SER A 92 -6.34 1.52 16.84
C SER A 92 -5.82 2.70 16.01
N ALA A 93 -5.98 3.93 16.51
CA ALA A 93 -5.49 5.12 15.83
C ALA A 93 -3.95 5.16 15.75
N LEU A 94 -3.26 4.83 16.85
CA LEU A 94 -1.80 4.71 16.85
C LEU A 94 -1.34 3.63 15.86
N GLY A 95 -1.98 2.46 15.85
CA GLY A 95 -1.71 1.38 14.90
C GLY A 95 -1.77 1.81 13.43
N SER A 96 -2.64 2.75 13.10
CA SER A 96 -2.88 3.23 11.73
C SER A 96 -1.92 4.32 11.23
N PHE A 97 -0.99 4.83 12.04
CA PHE A 97 0.08 5.68 11.51
C PHE A 97 1.03 4.85 10.64
N TYR A 98 1.51 5.44 9.56
CA TYR A 98 2.49 4.77 8.70
C TYR A 98 3.85 4.63 9.41
N SER A 99 4.56 3.54 9.10
CA SER A 99 5.98 3.43 9.44
C SER A 99 6.76 4.61 8.83
N GLY A 100 7.73 5.16 9.55
CA GLY A 100 8.46 6.33 9.07
C GLY A 100 7.74 7.67 9.19
N SER A 101 6.54 7.74 9.82
CA SER A 101 5.88 9.02 10.09
C SER A 101 6.78 9.96 10.90
N ALA A 102 6.95 11.20 10.41
CA ALA A 102 7.85 12.20 11.00
C ALA A 102 7.46 12.59 12.43
N ALA A 103 8.46 13.02 13.21
CA ALA A 103 8.25 13.67 14.50
C ALA A 103 7.79 15.12 14.33
N GLY A 104 7.08 15.65 15.34
CA GLY A 104 6.87 17.08 15.52
C GLY A 104 8.05 17.74 16.23
N LEU A 105 7.82 18.92 16.81
CA LEU A 105 8.81 19.72 17.55
C LEU A 105 9.41 18.97 18.76
N ASP A 106 8.65 18.05 19.33
CA ASP A 106 9.03 17.23 20.49
C ASP A 106 9.95 16.06 20.15
N GLY A 107 10.24 15.81 18.86
CA GLY A 107 11.02 14.67 18.39
C GLY A 107 10.34 13.31 18.55
N ILE A 108 9.10 13.24 19.09
CA ILE A 108 8.38 11.99 19.29
C ILE A 108 7.72 11.54 17.99
N ARG A 109 8.02 10.31 17.57
CA ARG A 109 7.41 9.67 16.41
C ARG A 109 6.27 8.74 16.82
N PRO A 110 5.26 8.55 15.95
CA PRO A 110 4.23 7.54 16.21
C PRO A 110 4.82 6.12 16.43
N GLY A 111 5.94 5.79 15.79
CA GLY A 111 6.66 4.52 16.00
C GLY A 111 7.08 4.31 17.44
N HIS A 112 7.64 5.33 18.09
CA HIS A 112 8.04 5.25 19.50
C HIS A 112 6.84 4.92 20.41
N LEU A 113 5.70 5.57 20.20
CA LEU A 113 4.48 5.28 20.97
C LEU A 113 3.96 3.86 20.70
N LYS A 114 4.01 3.38 19.45
CA LYS A 114 3.60 2.01 19.11
C LYS A 114 4.43 0.96 19.84
N GLU A 115 5.74 1.16 19.91
CA GLU A 115 6.65 0.28 20.64
C GLU A 115 6.37 0.27 22.13
N LEU A 116 6.19 1.45 22.72
CA LEU A 116 5.95 1.63 24.15
C LEU A 116 4.58 1.12 24.63
N ILE A 117 3.60 0.98 23.72
CA ILE A 117 2.28 0.41 24.05
C ILE A 117 2.13 -1.04 23.59
N SER A 118 3.19 -1.65 23.06
CA SER A 118 3.18 -3.04 22.63
C SER A 118 2.88 -3.99 23.79
N VAL A 119 2.37 -5.18 23.51
CA VAL A 119 2.08 -6.19 24.54
C VAL A 119 3.33 -6.54 25.37
N SER A 120 4.52 -6.48 24.76
CA SER A 120 5.79 -6.70 25.45
C SER A 120 6.10 -5.65 26.52
N ALA A 121 5.50 -4.46 26.45
CA ALA A 121 5.62 -3.43 27.49
C ALA A 121 4.78 -3.73 28.75
N GLY A 122 3.94 -4.77 28.72
CA GLY A 122 3.19 -5.26 29.86
C GLY A 122 2.31 -4.19 30.54
N GLU A 123 2.35 -4.14 31.87
CA GLU A 123 1.58 -3.17 32.67
C GLU A 123 1.93 -1.72 32.36
N ASN A 124 3.20 -1.42 32.13
CA ASN A 124 3.62 -0.05 31.82
C ASN A 124 3.02 0.43 30.48
N GLY A 125 2.92 -0.44 29.49
CA GLY A 125 2.23 -0.14 28.22
C GLY A 125 0.75 0.16 28.44
N ARG A 126 0.03 -0.63 29.25
CA ARG A 126 -1.37 -0.38 29.61
C ARG A 126 -1.56 0.96 30.32
N ARG A 127 -0.72 1.28 31.28
CA ARG A 127 -0.74 2.58 31.99
C ARG A 127 -0.48 3.76 31.05
N LEU A 128 0.46 3.61 30.11
CA LEU A 128 0.75 4.63 29.10
C LEU A 128 -0.46 4.87 28.20
N VAL A 129 -1.11 3.83 27.68
CA VAL A 129 -2.33 3.98 26.85
C VAL A 129 -3.43 4.70 27.61
N GLY A 130 -3.69 4.34 28.88
CA GLY A 130 -4.64 5.03 29.72
C GLY A 130 -4.30 6.52 29.92
N SER A 131 -3.02 6.86 30.06
CA SER A 131 -2.57 8.26 30.17
C SER A 131 -2.71 9.02 28.84
N LEU A 132 -2.40 8.36 27.71
CA LEU A 132 -2.61 8.94 26.38
C LEU A 132 -4.10 9.17 26.10
N THR A 133 -4.98 8.25 26.49
CA THR A 133 -6.43 8.42 26.35
C THR A 133 -6.92 9.61 27.15
N ARG A 134 -6.47 9.78 28.40
CA ARG A 134 -6.79 10.97 29.22
C ARG A 134 -6.29 12.27 28.59
N LEU A 135 -5.07 12.27 28.06
CA LEU A 135 -4.51 13.45 27.37
C LEU A 135 -5.33 13.78 26.11
N VAL A 136 -5.68 12.80 25.29
CA VAL A 136 -6.51 13.01 24.10
C VAL A 136 -7.88 13.57 24.46
N ASN A 137 -8.56 13.02 25.47
CA ASN A 137 -9.86 13.52 25.92
C ASN A 137 -9.75 14.93 26.52
N PHE A 138 -8.67 15.23 27.22
CA PHE A 138 -8.37 16.57 27.71
C PHE A 138 -8.16 17.59 26.56
N LEU A 139 -7.46 17.18 25.49
CA LEU A 139 -7.32 18.03 24.29
C LEU A 139 -8.67 18.22 23.59
N LEU A 140 -9.47 17.15 23.45
CA LEU A 140 -10.80 17.19 22.81
C LEU A 140 -11.78 18.09 23.57
N SER A 141 -11.66 18.18 24.91
CA SER A 141 -12.49 19.07 25.72
C SER A 141 -12.16 20.58 25.58
N GLY A 142 -11.07 20.91 24.91
CA GLY A 142 -10.66 22.30 24.70
C GLY A 142 -10.18 23.03 25.97
N GLN A 143 -9.71 22.30 26.96
CA GLN A 143 -9.34 22.85 28.29
C GLN A 143 -7.84 23.11 28.47
N LEU A 144 -7.04 23.05 27.38
CA LEU A 144 -5.62 23.36 27.48
C LEU A 144 -5.40 24.83 27.79
N ASN A 145 -4.43 25.13 28.66
CA ASN A 145 -4.11 26.52 29.00
C ASN A 145 -3.72 27.32 27.75
N PRO A 146 -4.32 28.50 27.51
CA PRO A 146 -4.07 29.31 26.29
C PRO A 146 -2.59 29.63 26.04
N CYS A 147 -1.77 29.79 27.12
CA CYS A 147 -0.33 30.04 26.98
C CYS A 147 0.43 28.88 26.28
N VAL A 148 -0.08 27.66 26.35
CA VAL A 148 0.55 26.47 25.80
C VAL A 148 0.05 26.20 24.35
N CYS A 149 -1.14 26.68 23.99
CA CYS A 149 -1.77 26.43 22.70
C CYS A 149 -0.89 26.77 21.47
N PRO A 150 -0.18 27.91 21.41
CA PRO A 150 0.68 28.24 20.25
C PRO A 150 1.78 27.21 19.98
N PHE A 151 2.26 26.51 21.01
CA PHE A 151 3.28 25.46 20.91
C PHE A 151 2.67 24.09 20.67
N MET A 152 1.63 23.71 21.43
CA MET A 152 0.96 22.42 21.31
C MET A 152 0.31 22.22 19.95
N TYR A 153 -0.30 23.28 19.42
CA TYR A 153 -0.90 23.33 18.09
C TYR A 153 0.02 23.92 17.02
N GLY A 154 1.28 24.19 17.39
CA GLY A 154 2.36 24.54 16.48
C GLY A 154 2.87 23.34 15.67
N ALA A 155 3.80 23.61 14.76
CA ALA A 155 4.37 22.56 13.91
C ALA A 155 5.79 22.90 13.44
N SER A 156 6.59 21.88 13.14
CA SER A 156 7.77 22.03 12.30
C SER A 156 7.33 22.28 10.85
N LEU A 157 7.82 23.33 10.24
CA LEU A 157 7.47 23.74 8.88
C LEU A 157 8.61 23.40 7.91
N PHE A 158 8.29 22.57 6.92
CA PHE A 158 9.22 22.16 5.88
C PHE A 158 8.79 22.74 4.53
N ALA A 159 9.76 23.17 3.74
CA ALA A 159 9.56 23.66 2.38
C ALA A 159 9.89 22.56 1.37
N LEU A 160 8.91 22.05 0.63
CA LEU A 160 9.14 21.14 -0.48
C LEU A 160 9.14 21.94 -1.79
N LYS A 161 10.16 21.73 -2.63
CA LYS A 161 10.20 22.31 -3.97
C LYS A 161 9.14 21.68 -4.85
N LYS A 162 8.39 22.52 -5.58
CA LYS A 162 7.50 22.09 -6.66
C LYS A 162 8.26 22.02 -7.97
N LYS A 163 7.73 21.27 -8.96
CA LYS A 163 8.29 21.20 -10.31
C LYS A 163 8.30 22.56 -11.04
N ASP A 164 7.35 23.42 -10.69
CA ASP A 164 7.22 24.78 -11.20
C ASP A 164 8.16 25.81 -10.52
N GLY A 165 9.10 25.34 -9.67
CA GLY A 165 10.02 26.17 -8.90
C GLY A 165 9.40 26.76 -7.62
N GLY A 166 8.11 26.62 -7.41
CA GLY A 166 7.43 27.09 -6.21
C GLY A 166 7.71 26.23 -4.98
N VAL A 167 7.21 26.70 -3.82
CA VAL A 167 7.37 26.00 -2.53
C VAL A 167 5.99 25.52 -2.03
N ARG A 168 5.95 24.27 -1.53
CA ARG A 168 4.81 23.72 -0.78
C ARG A 168 5.18 23.66 0.69
N PRO A 169 4.48 24.42 1.56
CA PRO A 169 4.71 24.35 3.01
C PRO A 169 4.07 23.05 3.58
N ILE A 170 4.82 22.29 4.34
CA ILE A 170 4.34 21.10 5.06
C ILE A 170 4.55 21.31 6.54
N ALA A 171 3.46 21.41 7.28
CA ALA A 171 3.47 21.58 8.73
C ALA A 171 3.33 20.22 9.44
N VAL A 172 4.35 19.81 10.18
CA VAL A 172 4.35 18.54 10.94
C VAL A 172 4.14 18.86 12.42
N GLY A 173 2.92 18.75 12.89
CA GLY A 173 2.54 18.93 14.29
C GLY A 173 3.00 17.79 15.20
N SER A 174 2.93 17.99 16.52
CA SER A 174 3.24 16.96 17.51
C SER A 174 2.43 15.67 17.26
N VAL A 175 2.95 14.52 17.70
CA VAL A 175 2.24 13.25 17.55
C VAL A 175 0.91 13.26 18.34
N PHE A 176 0.85 13.97 19.48
CA PHE A 176 -0.36 14.06 20.30
C PHE A 176 -1.47 14.85 19.60
N ARG A 177 -1.13 15.99 18.98
CA ARG A 177 -2.07 16.74 18.14
C ARG A 177 -2.60 15.90 16.99
N ARG A 178 -1.69 15.25 16.24
CA ARG A 178 -2.06 14.41 15.07
C ARG A 178 -2.90 13.21 15.48
N LEU A 179 -2.63 12.59 16.63
CA LEU A 179 -3.42 11.49 17.18
C LEU A 179 -4.84 11.97 17.53
N THR A 180 -4.96 13.10 18.26
CA THR A 180 -6.26 13.69 18.61
C THR A 180 -7.06 14.06 17.36
N ALA A 181 -6.44 14.76 16.40
CA ALA A 181 -7.07 15.10 15.12
C ALA A 181 -7.53 13.88 14.31
N LYS A 182 -6.74 12.81 14.30
CA LYS A 182 -7.08 11.56 13.62
C LYS A 182 -8.26 10.84 14.26
N LEU A 183 -8.33 10.83 15.58
CA LEU A 183 -9.46 10.27 16.33
C LEU A 183 -10.72 11.11 16.12
N ALA A 184 -10.62 12.43 16.16
CA ALA A 184 -11.70 13.34 15.82
C ALA A 184 -12.25 13.11 14.40
N CYS A 185 -11.36 13.00 13.39
CA CYS A 185 -11.76 12.67 12.03
C CYS A 185 -12.53 11.34 11.93
N ARG A 186 -12.06 10.31 12.64
CA ARG A 186 -12.71 8.99 12.61
C ARG A 186 -14.11 9.03 13.18
N ALA A 187 -14.29 9.74 14.29
CA ALA A 187 -15.58 9.82 14.99
C ALA A 187 -16.68 10.46 14.14
N VAL A 188 -16.35 11.46 13.32
CA VAL A 188 -17.34 12.22 12.54
C VAL A 188 -17.35 11.87 11.04
N LYS A 189 -16.51 10.91 10.61
CA LYS A 189 -16.26 10.63 9.19
C LYS A 189 -17.52 10.30 8.42
N GLU A 190 -18.35 9.40 8.94
CA GLU A 190 -19.52 8.89 8.23
C GLU A 190 -20.63 9.93 8.12
N ASP A 191 -20.87 10.69 9.20
CA ASP A 191 -21.89 11.74 9.22
C ASP A 191 -21.49 12.90 8.31
N MET A 192 -20.23 13.31 8.37
CA MET A 192 -19.73 14.39 7.54
C MET A 192 -19.60 13.99 6.07
N ALA A 193 -19.26 12.74 5.77
CA ALA A 193 -19.27 12.25 4.39
C ALA A 193 -20.69 12.32 3.79
N ARG A 194 -21.72 11.96 4.55
CA ARG A 194 -23.14 12.07 4.11
C ARG A 194 -23.56 13.52 3.94
N TYR A 195 -23.15 14.41 4.85
CA TYR A 195 -23.50 15.83 4.77
C TYR A 195 -22.85 16.54 3.58
N LEU A 196 -21.58 16.22 3.27
CA LEU A 196 -20.80 16.86 2.21
C LEU A 196 -21.13 16.34 0.81
N GLN A 197 -21.65 15.12 0.70
CA GLN A 197 -22.12 14.55 -0.56
C GLN A 197 -23.38 15.26 -1.05
N PRO A 198 -23.63 15.26 -2.40
CA PRO A 198 -22.81 14.66 -3.46
C PRO A 198 -21.66 15.56 -3.95
N HIS A 199 -21.66 16.86 -3.60
CA HIS A 199 -20.82 17.85 -4.26
C HIS A 199 -19.35 17.83 -3.78
N GLN A 200 -19.09 17.71 -2.47
CA GLN A 200 -17.74 17.69 -1.92
C GLN A 200 -17.31 16.27 -1.58
N MET A 201 -16.40 15.72 -2.38
CA MET A 201 -15.94 14.31 -2.28
C MET A 201 -14.58 14.13 -1.63
N GLY A 202 -13.91 15.22 -1.25
CA GLY A 202 -12.54 15.18 -0.73
C GLY A 202 -12.41 14.65 0.71
N PHE A 203 -13.53 14.59 1.47
CA PHE A 203 -13.53 14.07 2.84
C PHE A 203 -14.53 12.94 3.02
N GLY A 204 -14.04 11.80 3.52
CA GLY A 204 -14.88 10.67 3.98
C GLY A 204 -15.51 9.83 2.87
N THR A 205 -15.68 10.36 1.66
CA THR A 205 -16.32 9.67 0.53
C THR A 205 -15.41 8.59 -0.04
N ARG A 206 -15.91 7.35 0.01
CA ARG A 206 -15.21 6.23 -0.62
C ARG A 206 -15.24 6.38 -2.14
N LEU A 207 -14.09 6.19 -2.81
CA LEU A 207 -13.95 6.32 -4.27
C LEU A 207 -14.33 7.71 -4.83
N GLY A 208 -14.24 8.79 -4.03
CA GLY A 208 -14.64 10.12 -4.44
C GLY A 208 -13.96 10.64 -5.71
N CYS A 209 -12.64 10.41 -5.88
CA CYS A 209 -11.94 10.75 -7.13
C CYS A 209 -12.49 9.98 -8.33
N GLU A 210 -12.77 8.67 -8.15
CA GLU A 210 -13.30 7.82 -9.22
C GLU A 210 -14.71 8.28 -9.60
N ALA A 211 -15.56 8.61 -8.62
CA ALA A 211 -16.90 9.14 -8.86
C ALA A 211 -16.87 10.48 -9.62
N ALA A 212 -15.99 11.39 -9.25
CA ALA A 212 -15.81 12.67 -9.95
C ALA A 212 -15.45 12.47 -11.43
N ILE A 213 -14.52 11.54 -11.72
CA ILE A 213 -14.08 11.23 -13.09
C ILE A 213 -15.20 10.59 -13.90
N HIS A 214 -15.88 9.58 -13.34
CA HIS A 214 -16.96 8.89 -14.06
C HIS A 214 -18.16 9.82 -14.28
N ALA A 215 -18.53 10.68 -13.32
CA ALA A 215 -19.57 11.66 -13.48
C ALA A 215 -19.24 12.71 -14.56
N THR A 216 -18.00 13.23 -14.52
CA THR A 216 -17.57 14.21 -15.55
C THR A 216 -17.54 13.58 -16.94
N ARG A 217 -17.08 12.31 -17.05
CA ARG A 217 -17.10 11.59 -18.34
C ARG A 217 -18.53 11.35 -18.81
N ALA A 218 -19.43 10.94 -17.93
CA ALA A 218 -20.84 10.75 -18.28
C ALA A 218 -21.46 12.07 -18.76
N PHE A 219 -21.18 13.18 -18.07
CA PHE A 219 -21.65 14.50 -18.44
C PHE A 219 -21.20 14.93 -19.85
N VAL A 220 -19.90 14.81 -20.19
CA VAL A 220 -19.37 15.26 -21.49
C VAL A 220 -19.68 14.31 -22.66
N MET A 221 -20.12 13.09 -22.36
CA MET A 221 -20.51 12.09 -23.36
C MET A 221 -22.03 12.05 -23.58
N ASP A 222 -22.80 12.74 -22.76
CA ASP A 222 -24.24 12.85 -22.90
C ASP A 222 -24.57 13.84 -24.04
N PRO A 223 -25.32 13.41 -25.09
CA PRO A 223 -25.71 14.30 -26.17
C PRO A 223 -26.52 15.54 -25.71
N GLU A 224 -27.27 15.45 -24.62
CA GLU A 224 -28.01 16.57 -24.06
C GLU A 224 -27.11 17.71 -23.58
N ASN A 225 -25.83 17.44 -23.34
CA ASN A 225 -24.83 18.40 -22.89
C ASN A 225 -23.87 18.86 -24.02
N GLU A 226 -24.24 18.69 -25.30
CA GLU A 226 -23.38 19.06 -26.43
C GLU A 226 -23.03 20.57 -26.43
N ASP A 227 -23.97 21.43 -26.07
CA ASP A 227 -23.77 22.89 -26.00
C ASP A 227 -23.29 23.37 -24.62
N SER A 228 -22.92 22.47 -23.74
CA SER A 228 -22.42 22.76 -22.41
C SER A 228 -20.93 23.13 -22.39
N ILE A 229 -20.53 23.77 -21.31
CA ILE A 229 -19.11 23.98 -20.99
C ILE A 229 -18.76 23.35 -19.65
N LEU A 230 -17.49 23.10 -19.44
CA LEU A 230 -16.94 22.79 -18.11
C LEU A 230 -15.88 23.81 -17.74
N LEU A 231 -15.90 24.18 -16.48
CA LEU A 231 -14.93 25.07 -15.89
C LEU A 231 -14.27 24.38 -14.69
N LYS A 232 -12.93 24.15 -14.78
CA LYS A 232 -12.13 23.68 -13.66
C LYS A 232 -11.56 24.88 -12.93
N LEU A 233 -11.75 24.90 -11.61
CA LEU A 233 -11.38 26.00 -10.73
C LEU A 233 -10.19 25.59 -9.86
N ASP A 234 -9.16 26.45 -9.81
CA ASP A 234 -8.01 26.36 -8.88
C ASP A 234 -8.10 27.49 -7.88
N ILE A 235 -7.96 27.19 -6.59
CA ILE A 235 -7.94 28.17 -5.52
C ILE A 235 -6.50 28.37 -5.05
N ARG A 236 -6.04 29.63 -5.04
CA ARG A 236 -4.69 30.00 -4.66
C ARG A 236 -4.43 29.75 -3.17
N ASN A 237 -3.49 28.86 -2.85
CA ASN A 237 -3.04 28.60 -1.46
C ASN A 237 -4.19 28.24 -0.47
N ALA A 238 -5.25 27.62 -0.97
CA ALA A 238 -6.57 27.45 -0.35
C ALA A 238 -6.54 27.08 1.14
N PHE A 239 -5.81 26.03 1.50
CA PHE A 239 -5.73 25.56 2.89
C PHE A 239 -5.16 26.60 3.86
N ASN A 240 -4.27 27.47 3.41
CA ASN A 240 -3.57 28.42 4.30
C ASN A 240 -4.19 29.82 4.32
N THR A 241 -5.25 30.09 3.50
CA THR A 241 -5.86 31.41 3.39
C THR A 241 -7.29 31.48 3.91
N LEU A 242 -7.96 30.34 4.08
CA LEU A 242 -9.32 30.25 4.62
C LEU A 242 -9.45 30.98 5.95
N GLU A 243 -10.46 31.87 6.10
CA GLU A 243 -10.69 32.62 7.34
C GLU A 243 -11.18 31.69 8.46
N ARG A 244 -10.53 31.80 9.64
CA ARG A 244 -10.76 30.87 10.77
C ARG A 244 -12.08 31.09 11.49
N ASP A 245 -12.64 32.28 11.46
CA ASP A 245 -13.96 32.54 12.03
C ASP A 245 -15.07 31.84 11.24
N VAL A 246 -14.96 31.79 9.92
CA VAL A 246 -15.87 31.03 9.07
C VAL A 246 -15.76 29.54 9.39
N LEU A 247 -14.52 29.01 9.41
CA LEU A 247 -14.25 27.62 9.75
C LEU A 247 -14.88 27.23 11.10
N LEU A 248 -14.69 28.06 12.14
CA LEU A 248 -15.20 27.78 13.47
C LEU A 248 -16.73 27.93 13.57
N SER A 249 -17.34 28.84 12.78
CA SER A 249 -18.78 28.96 12.70
C SER A 249 -19.44 27.70 12.12
N GLU A 250 -18.90 27.18 11.02
CA GLU A 250 -19.42 25.95 10.39
C GLU A 250 -19.22 24.72 11.30
N VAL A 251 -18.07 24.63 11.98
CA VAL A 251 -17.83 23.55 12.95
C VAL A 251 -18.80 23.61 14.12
N LYS A 252 -19.05 24.82 14.67
CA LYS A 252 -20.00 24.99 15.77
C LYS A 252 -21.41 24.55 15.39
N GLU A 253 -21.82 24.82 14.15
CA GLU A 253 -23.15 24.47 13.66
C GLU A 253 -23.28 22.98 13.34
N LYS A 254 -22.32 22.42 12.62
CA LYS A 254 -22.42 21.09 12.03
C LYS A 254 -21.81 19.98 12.87
N ILE A 255 -20.79 20.28 13.69
CA ILE A 255 -20.09 19.30 14.53
C ILE A 255 -19.86 19.90 15.92
N PRO A 256 -20.91 20.22 16.67
CA PRO A 256 -20.77 20.89 17.97
C PRO A 256 -19.88 20.11 18.95
N SER A 257 -19.85 18.78 18.89
CA SER A 257 -18.98 17.95 19.74
C SER A 257 -17.47 18.16 19.52
N LEU A 258 -17.06 18.66 18.35
CA LEU A 258 -15.67 19.00 18.04
C LEU A 258 -15.35 20.49 18.24
N TYR A 259 -16.37 21.31 18.44
CA TYR A 259 -16.20 22.77 18.56
C TYR A 259 -15.22 23.16 19.67
N PRO A 260 -15.26 22.60 20.92
CA PRO A 260 -14.32 22.95 21.96
C PRO A 260 -12.85 22.72 21.54
N PHE A 261 -12.56 21.59 20.92
CA PHE A 261 -11.21 21.28 20.43
C PHE A 261 -10.76 22.21 19.33
N LEU A 262 -11.58 22.35 18.26
CA LEU A 262 -11.21 23.16 17.09
C LEU A 262 -11.16 24.64 17.40
N HIS A 263 -12.03 25.14 18.30
CA HIS A 263 -11.96 26.52 18.81
C HIS A 263 -10.60 26.77 19.45
N GLN A 264 -10.12 25.86 20.31
CA GLN A 264 -8.83 26.00 20.95
C GLN A 264 -7.64 25.91 19.96
N VAL A 265 -7.76 25.07 18.90
CA VAL A 265 -6.73 24.92 17.86
C VAL A 265 -6.60 26.15 16.98
N TYR A 266 -7.73 26.80 16.60
CA TYR A 266 -7.75 27.76 15.51
C TYR A 266 -8.07 29.21 15.92
N ARG A 267 -8.55 29.44 17.14
CA ARG A 267 -8.84 30.81 17.60
C ARG A 267 -7.57 31.66 17.76
N LEU A 268 -6.51 31.06 18.29
CA LEU A 268 -5.24 31.76 18.50
C LEU A 268 -4.24 31.40 17.38
N PRO A 269 -3.33 32.31 17.03
CA PRO A 269 -2.22 32.01 16.16
C PRO A 269 -1.38 30.84 16.71
N SER A 270 -1.02 29.90 15.85
CA SER A 270 -0.10 28.82 16.23
C SER A 270 1.29 29.03 15.62
N ASN A 271 2.31 28.57 16.32
CA ASN A 271 3.72 28.78 15.96
C ASN A 271 4.19 27.73 14.96
N LEU A 272 4.63 28.18 13.78
CA LEU A 272 5.31 27.33 12.79
C LEU A 272 6.81 27.62 12.85
N PHE A 273 7.61 26.55 13.01
CA PHE A 273 9.07 26.65 13.15
C PHE A 273 9.73 26.14 11.86
N SER A 274 10.46 27.02 11.20
CA SER A 274 11.33 26.70 10.05
C SER A 274 12.75 27.08 10.40
N ASP A 275 13.61 26.10 10.58
CA ASP A 275 14.97 26.30 11.13
C ASP A 275 14.94 27.17 12.39
N ASN A 276 15.61 28.33 12.38
CA ASN A 276 15.65 29.27 13.49
C ASN A 276 14.57 30.37 13.43
N SER A 277 13.60 30.25 12.51
CA SER A 277 12.58 31.26 12.27
C SER A 277 11.21 30.82 12.75
N LEU A 278 10.47 31.76 13.34
CA LEU A 278 9.08 31.59 13.72
C LEU A 278 8.16 32.26 12.71
N ILE A 279 7.18 31.54 12.23
CA ILE A 279 6.12 32.04 11.36
C ILE A 279 4.78 31.82 12.08
N PRO A 280 4.02 32.88 12.44
CA PRO A 280 2.71 32.71 13.03
C PRO A 280 1.71 32.29 11.98
N SER A 281 0.99 31.18 12.24
CA SER A 281 -0.16 30.75 11.43
C SER A 281 -1.43 31.38 11.99
N LYS A 282 -1.95 32.41 11.32
CA LYS A 282 -3.08 33.23 11.80
C LYS A 282 -4.40 32.88 11.11
N VAL A 283 -4.33 32.40 9.85
CA VAL A 283 -5.47 31.95 9.02
C VAL A 283 -5.24 30.55 8.51
N GLY A 284 -6.26 29.97 7.93
CA GLY A 284 -6.23 28.66 7.28
C GLY A 284 -6.12 27.46 8.21
N ALA A 285 -6.23 26.28 7.63
CA ALA A 285 -5.94 25.00 8.22
C ALA A 285 -4.51 24.58 7.85
N GLN A 286 -3.73 24.08 8.81
CA GLN A 286 -2.35 23.71 8.55
C GLN A 286 -2.25 22.52 7.55
N GLN A 287 -1.44 22.64 6.49
CA GLN A 287 -1.14 21.55 5.58
C GLN A 287 -0.33 20.47 6.29
N GLY A 288 -0.98 19.35 6.61
CA GLY A 288 -0.44 18.23 7.41
C GLY A 288 -1.26 17.91 8.65
N ASP A 289 -2.25 18.73 9.00
CA ASP A 289 -3.25 18.40 10.00
C ASP A 289 -4.28 17.40 9.43
N PRO A 290 -4.53 16.26 10.10
CA PRO A 290 -5.57 15.31 9.66
C PRO A 290 -6.98 15.91 9.56
N LEU A 291 -7.30 16.95 10.33
CA LEU A 291 -8.60 17.66 10.27
C LEU A 291 -8.69 18.68 9.13
N GLY A 292 -7.55 19.09 8.53
CA GLY A 292 -7.53 20.08 7.45
C GLY A 292 -8.56 19.84 6.35
N PRO A 293 -8.62 18.65 5.73
CA PRO A 293 -9.61 18.31 4.71
C PRO A 293 -11.06 18.49 5.16
N LEU A 294 -11.39 18.08 6.39
CA LEU A 294 -12.76 18.22 6.92
C LEU A 294 -13.18 19.68 7.09
N VAL A 295 -12.34 20.46 7.80
CA VAL A 295 -12.70 21.85 8.12
C VAL A 295 -12.72 22.74 6.88
N PHE A 296 -11.85 22.47 5.90
CA PHE A 296 -11.87 23.14 4.61
C PHE A 296 -13.15 22.81 3.82
N SER A 297 -13.48 21.50 3.71
CA SER A 297 -14.69 21.06 3.00
C SER A 297 -15.97 21.64 3.61
N LEU A 298 -16.06 21.70 4.95
CA LEU A 298 -17.21 22.30 5.64
C LEU A 298 -17.33 23.80 5.34
N ALA A 299 -16.23 24.54 5.36
CA ALA A 299 -16.25 25.99 5.18
C ALA A 299 -16.75 26.42 3.80
N ILE A 300 -16.43 25.66 2.75
CA ILE A 300 -16.88 25.98 1.38
C ILE A 300 -18.25 25.35 1.05
N HIS A 301 -18.73 24.39 1.83
CA HIS A 301 -19.87 23.54 1.46
C HIS A 301 -21.14 24.33 1.16
N LYS A 302 -21.52 25.28 2.03
CA LYS A 302 -22.70 26.12 1.82
C LYS A 302 -22.65 26.90 0.50
N THR A 303 -21.46 27.38 0.14
CA THR A 303 -21.24 28.14 -1.09
C THR A 303 -21.39 27.26 -2.33
N ILE A 304 -20.90 26.03 -2.29
CA ILE A 304 -20.90 25.16 -3.47
C ILE A 304 -22.24 24.47 -3.72
N VAL A 305 -23.04 24.18 -2.68
CA VAL A 305 -24.36 23.52 -2.88
C VAL A 305 -25.42 24.43 -3.49
N GLU A 306 -25.21 25.74 -3.46
CA GLU A 306 -26.15 26.73 -4.04
C GLU A 306 -25.94 26.95 -5.55
N LEU A 307 -24.88 26.34 -6.14
CA LEU A 307 -24.60 26.44 -7.56
C LEU A 307 -25.66 25.71 -8.39
N LYS A 308 -26.03 26.28 -9.55
CA LYS A 308 -27.07 25.77 -10.46
C LYS A 308 -26.54 24.93 -11.59
N SER A 309 -25.22 24.89 -11.78
CA SER A 309 -24.51 24.07 -12.78
C SER A 309 -24.93 22.62 -12.70
N SER A 310 -25.31 22.00 -13.82
CA SER A 310 -25.79 20.60 -13.89
C SER A 310 -24.75 19.58 -13.42
N LEU A 311 -23.46 19.85 -13.64
CA LEU A 311 -22.34 19.16 -13.01
C LEU A 311 -21.71 20.10 -11.98
N ASN A 312 -21.67 19.69 -10.73
CA ASN A 312 -21.09 20.45 -9.63
C ASN A 312 -20.35 19.48 -8.70
N VAL A 313 -19.03 19.37 -8.88
CA VAL A 313 -18.19 18.39 -8.22
C VAL A 313 -16.92 19.02 -7.67
N TRP A 314 -16.61 18.72 -6.40
CA TRP A 314 -15.43 19.26 -5.71
C TRP A 314 -14.64 18.14 -5.03
N TYR A 315 -13.34 18.22 -5.14
CA TYR A 315 -12.41 17.40 -4.39
C TYR A 315 -11.45 18.29 -3.61
N LEU A 316 -11.84 18.61 -2.37
CA LEU A 316 -11.22 19.67 -1.55
C LEU A 316 -11.29 21.03 -2.26
N ASP A 317 -10.13 21.57 -2.61
CA ASP A 317 -9.97 22.86 -3.32
C ASP A 317 -10.10 22.77 -4.85
N ASP A 318 -10.06 21.57 -5.41
CA ASP A 318 -10.24 21.34 -6.85
C ASP A 318 -11.74 21.30 -7.19
N GLY A 319 -12.27 22.34 -7.83
CA GLY A 319 -13.66 22.44 -8.26
C GLY A 319 -13.83 22.18 -9.76
N THR A 320 -14.91 21.48 -10.14
CA THR A 320 -15.31 21.30 -11.53
C THR A 320 -16.81 21.51 -11.62
N ILE A 321 -17.21 22.54 -12.36
CA ILE A 321 -18.61 22.87 -12.65
C ILE A 321 -18.87 22.81 -14.14
N GLY A 322 -20.07 22.39 -14.54
CA GLY A 322 -20.43 22.25 -15.96
C GLY A 322 -21.92 22.37 -16.18
N GLY A 323 -22.30 22.81 -17.38
CA GLY A 323 -23.68 23.04 -17.76
C GLY A 323 -23.79 24.06 -18.89
N ARG A 324 -24.98 24.60 -19.08
CA ARG A 324 -25.19 25.69 -20.06
C ARG A 324 -24.28 26.87 -19.72
N PRO A 325 -23.67 27.52 -20.73
CA PRO A 325 -22.73 28.63 -20.50
C PRO A 325 -23.28 29.76 -19.60
N GLU A 326 -24.57 30.08 -19.70
CA GLU A 326 -25.23 31.11 -18.92
C GLU A 326 -25.31 30.73 -17.42
N ASP A 327 -25.70 29.48 -17.14
CA ASP A 327 -25.83 28.96 -15.77
C ASP A 327 -24.46 28.91 -15.07
N VAL A 328 -23.45 28.39 -15.78
CA VAL A 328 -22.08 28.31 -15.26
C VAL A 328 -21.47 29.69 -15.06
N PHE A 329 -21.77 30.65 -15.96
CA PHE A 329 -21.30 32.03 -15.80
C PHE A 329 -21.95 32.73 -14.60
N GLN A 330 -23.26 32.56 -14.39
CA GLN A 330 -23.98 33.09 -13.23
C GLN A 330 -23.45 32.50 -11.92
N ASP A 331 -23.19 31.21 -11.93
CA ASP A 331 -22.56 30.55 -10.79
C ASP A 331 -21.18 31.12 -10.50
N LEU A 332 -20.36 31.37 -11.53
CA LEU A 332 -19.03 31.97 -11.38
C LEU A 332 -19.11 33.39 -10.82
N GLU A 333 -20.05 34.23 -11.31
CA GLU A 333 -20.28 35.60 -10.80
C GLU A 333 -20.65 35.57 -9.31
N THR A 334 -21.39 34.58 -8.86
CA THR A 334 -21.76 34.38 -7.45
C THR A 334 -20.68 33.77 -6.61
N LEU A 335 -19.99 32.75 -7.14
CA LEU A 335 -19.00 31.95 -6.43
C LEU A 335 -17.74 32.74 -6.09
N VAL A 336 -17.19 33.53 -7.05
CA VAL A 336 -15.91 34.23 -6.86
C VAL A 336 -15.99 35.25 -5.71
N PRO A 337 -17.01 36.12 -5.59
CA PRO A 337 -17.16 37.01 -4.44
C PRO A 337 -17.31 36.23 -3.11
N ARG A 338 -18.15 35.18 -3.09
CA ARG A 338 -18.37 34.38 -1.89
C ARG A 338 -17.08 33.66 -1.41
N LEU A 339 -16.29 33.12 -2.33
CA LEU A 339 -14.99 32.57 -1.99
C LEU A 339 -14.08 33.64 -1.39
N ARG A 340 -14.10 34.86 -1.92
CA ARG A 340 -13.31 35.97 -1.37
C ARG A 340 -13.76 36.34 0.06
N ASP A 341 -15.05 36.29 0.36
CA ASP A 341 -15.54 36.49 1.73
C ASP A 341 -15.08 35.43 2.69
N LEU A 342 -14.80 34.22 2.19
CA LEU A 342 -14.19 33.14 2.96
C LEU A 342 -12.65 33.28 3.09
N GLY A 343 -12.02 34.29 2.48
CA GLY A 343 -10.55 34.44 2.40
C GLY A 343 -9.88 33.62 1.29
N LEU A 344 -10.68 33.13 0.34
CA LEU A 344 -10.21 32.27 -0.76
C LEU A 344 -10.18 33.06 -2.08
N GLU A 345 -9.06 32.94 -2.81
CA GLU A 345 -8.87 33.62 -4.08
C GLU A 345 -8.76 32.58 -5.22
N VAL A 346 -9.60 32.71 -6.23
CA VAL A 346 -9.51 31.92 -7.46
C VAL A 346 -8.23 32.30 -8.19
N ASN A 347 -7.54 31.32 -8.76
CA ASN A 347 -6.31 31.48 -9.52
C ASN A 347 -6.57 31.36 -11.03
N PRO A 348 -6.86 32.46 -11.74
CA PRO A 348 -7.31 32.41 -13.12
C PRO A 348 -6.33 31.68 -14.05
N SER A 349 -5.02 31.88 -13.88
CA SER A 349 -3.98 31.28 -14.73
C SER A 349 -3.86 29.75 -14.60
N LYS A 350 -4.53 29.14 -13.62
CA LYS A 350 -4.64 27.69 -13.44
C LYS A 350 -6.05 27.16 -13.62
N CYS A 351 -7.04 28.05 -13.78
CA CYS A 351 -8.39 27.65 -14.16
C CYS A 351 -8.40 27.20 -15.61
N GLU A 352 -9.26 26.24 -15.92
CA GLU A 352 -9.29 25.61 -17.24
C GLU A 352 -10.73 25.54 -17.74
N PHE A 353 -10.94 25.97 -18.99
CA PHE A 353 -12.22 25.99 -19.68
C PHE A 353 -12.26 24.91 -20.76
N PHE A 354 -13.28 24.08 -20.77
CA PHE A 354 -13.51 23.07 -21.81
C PHE A 354 -14.87 23.26 -22.45
N PRO A 355 -14.95 23.57 -23.77
CA PRO A 355 -16.20 23.61 -24.52
C PRO A 355 -16.54 22.21 -25.03
N CYS A 356 -17.80 21.77 -24.87
CA CYS A 356 -18.23 20.48 -25.41
C CYS A 356 -18.42 20.52 -26.94
N SER A 357 -18.82 21.71 -27.50
CA SER A 357 -18.97 21.96 -28.95
C SER A 357 -18.25 23.22 -29.41
N THR A 358 -18.29 23.46 -30.73
CA THR A 358 -17.80 24.68 -31.36
C THR A 358 -18.67 25.91 -30.99
N GLU A 359 -19.98 25.69 -30.81
CA GLU A 359 -20.93 26.69 -30.32
C GLU A 359 -20.58 27.12 -28.90
N ALA A 360 -20.40 26.15 -27.99
CA ALA A 360 -20.04 26.41 -26.61
C ALA A 360 -18.67 27.14 -26.48
N ARG A 361 -17.77 26.95 -27.45
CA ARG A 361 -16.46 27.64 -27.51
C ARG A 361 -16.58 29.14 -27.69
N THR A 362 -17.64 29.60 -28.34
CA THR A 362 -17.87 31.07 -28.58
C THR A 362 -17.97 31.85 -27.28
N HIS A 363 -18.37 31.20 -26.19
CA HIS A 363 -18.44 31.80 -24.85
C HIS A 363 -17.11 32.02 -24.16
N PHE A 364 -15.99 31.43 -24.64
CA PHE A 364 -14.66 31.49 -24.00
C PHE A 364 -14.24 32.94 -23.68
N SER A 365 -14.38 33.85 -24.62
CA SER A 365 -13.98 35.26 -24.44
C SER A 365 -14.68 35.97 -23.28
N ARG A 366 -15.94 35.62 -23.02
CA ARG A 366 -16.72 36.14 -21.88
C ARG A 366 -16.13 35.64 -20.55
N PHE A 367 -15.81 34.36 -20.48
CA PHE A 367 -15.19 33.75 -19.28
C PHE A 367 -13.76 34.25 -19.04
N ASP A 368 -12.93 34.38 -20.10
CA ASP A 368 -11.58 34.92 -19.99
C ASP A 368 -11.57 36.40 -19.57
N SER A 369 -12.57 37.18 -20.00
CA SER A 369 -12.74 38.57 -19.54
C SER A 369 -13.07 38.66 -18.06
N PHE A 370 -13.75 37.68 -17.48
CA PHE A 370 -14.06 37.61 -16.03
C PHE A 370 -12.91 37.01 -15.20
N LEU A 371 -12.22 35.99 -15.74
CA LEU A 371 -11.04 35.32 -15.18
C LEU A 371 -9.85 35.46 -16.14
N PRO A 372 -9.14 36.60 -16.16
CA PRO A 372 -8.07 36.85 -17.12
C PRO A 372 -6.92 35.85 -17.01
N GLY A 373 -6.59 35.17 -18.12
CA GLY A 373 -5.57 34.15 -18.20
C GLY A 373 -6.13 32.73 -18.09
N LEU A 374 -7.43 32.56 -18.24
CA LEU A 374 -8.10 31.26 -18.31
C LEU A 374 -7.57 30.44 -19.49
N ARG A 375 -7.26 29.16 -19.27
CA ARG A 375 -6.73 28.26 -20.28
C ARG A 375 -7.84 27.45 -20.94
N GLU A 376 -7.96 27.50 -22.26
CA GLU A 376 -8.83 26.60 -23.01
C GLU A 376 -8.21 25.22 -23.11
N LEU A 377 -8.99 24.17 -22.83
CA LEU A 377 -8.58 22.77 -22.95
C LEU A 377 -9.06 22.12 -24.25
N SER A 378 -8.21 21.29 -24.83
CA SER A 378 -8.59 20.34 -25.87
C SER A 378 -9.03 18.99 -25.26
N ARG A 379 -9.66 18.12 -26.06
CA ARG A 379 -10.00 16.75 -25.62
C ARG A 379 -8.77 15.92 -25.25
N SER A 380 -7.61 16.17 -25.85
CA SER A 380 -6.35 15.50 -25.51
C SER A 380 -5.74 15.98 -24.20
N ASP A 381 -6.04 17.22 -23.77
CA ASP A 381 -5.45 17.82 -22.58
C ASP A 381 -6.34 17.66 -21.33
N PHE A 382 -7.61 17.29 -21.49
CA PHE A 382 -8.55 17.26 -20.39
C PHE A 382 -8.28 16.10 -19.44
N ASN A 383 -7.57 16.43 -18.37
CA ASN A 383 -7.32 15.56 -17.24
C ASN A 383 -8.05 16.04 -15.99
N LEU A 384 -8.74 15.18 -15.28
CA LEU A 384 -9.38 15.47 -14.01
C LEU A 384 -8.79 14.56 -12.91
N LEU A 385 -8.34 15.16 -11.82
CA LEU A 385 -7.74 14.45 -10.67
C LEU A 385 -6.66 13.42 -11.08
N GLY A 386 -5.91 13.71 -12.15
CA GLY A 386 -4.82 12.86 -12.65
C GLY A 386 -5.25 11.71 -13.56
N SER A 387 -6.48 11.73 -14.09
CA SER A 387 -7.00 10.77 -15.07
C SER A 387 -7.56 11.50 -16.30
N PRO A 388 -7.31 10.99 -17.53
CA PRO A 388 -7.90 11.53 -18.74
C PRO A 388 -9.42 11.26 -18.80
N ILE A 389 -10.16 12.26 -19.27
CA ILE A 389 -11.61 12.14 -19.45
C ILE A 389 -11.93 11.48 -20.79
N PHE A 390 -11.25 11.86 -21.84
CA PHE A 390 -11.48 11.37 -23.21
C PHE A 390 -10.54 10.21 -23.58
N LEU A 391 -11.05 9.30 -24.40
CA LEU A 391 -10.30 8.13 -24.86
C LEU A 391 -9.00 8.48 -25.60
N ILE A 392 -9.00 9.56 -26.39
CA ILE A 392 -7.84 10.02 -27.15
C ILE A 392 -6.59 10.30 -26.29
N ALA A 393 -6.76 10.63 -25.02
CA ALA A 393 -5.67 10.92 -24.09
C ALA A 393 -5.20 9.69 -23.29
N VAL A 394 -5.90 8.55 -23.39
CA VAL A 394 -5.55 7.35 -22.61
C VAL A 394 -4.23 6.70 -23.07
N PRO A 395 -3.90 6.59 -24.37
CA PRO A 395 -2.61 6.06 -24.84
C PRO A 395 -1.41 6.78 -24.23
N GLU A 396 -1.40 8.10 -24.25
CA GLU A 396 -0.30 8.91 -23.66
C GLU A 396 -0.21 8.72 -22.14
N ALA A 397 -1.35 8.62 -21.45
CA ALA A 397 -1.38 8.35 -20.01
C ALA A 397 -0.76 6.98 -19.66
N ILE A 398 -1.01 5.93 -20.46
CA ILE A 398 -0.39 4.60 -20.29
C ILE A 398 1.12 4.68 -20.58
N THR A 399 1.51 5.33 -21.68
CA THR A 399 2.91 5.54 -22.08
C THR A 399 3.70 6.25 -20.98
N SER A 400 3.12 7.28 -20.38
CA SER A 400 3.72 7.98 -19.21
C SER A 400 3.96 7.04 -18.02
N ARG A 401 3.07 6.07 -17.76
CA ARG A 401 3.25 5.05 -16.70
C ARG A 401 4.35 4.04 -17.06
N THR A 402 4.47 3.68 -18.33
CA THR A 402 5.56 2.83 -18.85
C THR A 402 6.92 3.51 -18.66
N GLN A 403 7.04 4.78 -19.01
CA GLN A 403 8.26 5.55 -18.80
C GLN A 403 8.65 5.66 -17.32
N LEU A 404 7.67 5.87 -16.43
CA LEU A 404 7.89 5.89 -14.99
C LEU A 404 8.40 4.54 -14.47
N LEU A 405 7.87 3.41 -14.99
CA LEU A 405 8.34 2.07 -14.64
C LEU A 405 9.79 1.86 -15.09
N LEU A 406 10.14 2.27 -16.33
CA LEU A 406 11.49 2.17 -16.84
C LEU A 406 12.48 3.08 -16.08
N SER A 407 12.06 4.29 -15.71
CA SER A 407 12.87 5.18 -14.86
C SER A 407 13.11 4.58 -13.47
N ALA A 408 12.11 3.87 -12.91
CA ALA A 408 12.28 3.16 -11.66
C ALA A 408 13.24 1.97 -11.80
N HIS A 409 13.22 1.26 -12.92
CA HIS A 409 14.12 0.14 -13.22
C HIS A 409 15.59 0.55 -13.12
N GLU A 410 15.96 1.70 -13.68
CA GLU A 410 17.35 2.21 -13.64
C GLU A 410 17.91 2.32 -12.21
N ARG A 411 17.05 2.46 -11.23
CA ARG A 411 17.42 2.56 -9.81
C ARG A 411 17.22 1.26 -9.05
N LEU A 412 16.25 0.43 -9.47
CA LEU A 412 15.97 -0.88 -8.86
C LEU A 412 17.11 -1.87 -9.10
N LYS A 413 17.76 -1.83 -10.27
CA LYS A 413 18.87 -2.73 -10.61
C LYS A 413 20.10 -2.58 -9.70
N ASP A 414 20.24 -1.43 -9.02
CA ASP A 414 21.34 -1.20 -8.07
C ASP A 414 21.08 -1.79 -6.67
N LEU A 415 19.83 -2.15 -6.37
CA LEU A 415 19.43 -2.70 -5.07
C LEU A 415 19.63 -4.23 -5.03
N SER A 416 19.61 -4.81 -3.82
CA SER A 416 19.52 -6.26 -3.70
C SER A 416 18.21 -6.78 -4.34
N ALA A 417 18.28 -7.90 -5.05
CA ALA A 417 17.15 -8.43 -5.84
C ALA A 417 15.88 -8.61 -4.99
N HIS A 418 16.01 -9.02 -3.72
CA HIS A 418 14.87 -9.20 -2.84
C HIS A 418 14.19 -7.86 -2.49
N VAL A 419 14.96 -6.81 -2.24
CA VAL A 419 14.43 -5.46 -2.03
C VAL A 419 13.79 -4.93 -3.32
N ALA A 420 14.47 -5.11 -4.45
CA ALA A 420 14.01 -4.64 -5.75
C ALA A 420 12.67 -5.26 -6.16
N ILE A 421 12.51 -6.59 -6.05
CA ILE A 421 11.24 -7.26 -6.41
C ILE A 421 10.08 -6.89 -5.47
N VAL A 422 10.35 -6.66 -4.18
CA VAL A 422 9.32 -6.19 -3.24
C VAL A 422 8.87 -4.78 -3.59
N LEU A 423 9.81 -3.87 -3.86
CA LEU A 423 9.47 -2.50 -4.29
C LEU A 423 8.75 -2.50 -5.64
N LEU A 424 9.24 -3.28 -6.62
CA LEU A 424 8.58 -3.42 -7.92
C LEU A 424 7.13 -3.84 -7.77
N ARG A 425 6.86 -4.94 -7.07
CA ARG A 425 5.52 -5.49 -6.91
C ARG A 425 4.60 -4.59 -6.10
N MET A 426 5.08 -4.04 -4.97
CA MET A 426 4.23 -3.30 -4.02
C MET A 426 4.10 -1.81 -4.34
N CYS A 427 4.98 -1.26 -5.19
CA CYS A 427 5.04 0.18 -5.39
C CYS A 427 5.05 0.63 -6.86
N PHE A 428 5.67 -0.13 -7.78
CA PHE A 428 5.94 0.36 -9.14
C PHE A 428 5.16 -0.36 -10.25
N ALA A 429 4.89 -1.66 -10.14
CA ALA A 429 4.13 -2.42 -11.13
C ALA A 429 2.64 -1.97 -11.15
N LEU A 430 1.75 -2.86 -10.83
CA LEU A 430 0.32 -2.57 -10.78
C LEU A 430 -0.05 -1.32 -9.94
N PRO A 431 0.54 -1.02 -8.75
CA PRO A 431 0.11 0.13 -7.96
C PRO A 431 0.25 1.49 -8.67
N LYS A 432 1.18 1.65 -9.63
CA LYS A 432 1.36 2.91 -10.36
C LYS A 432 0.39 3.11 -11.53
N ILE A 433 -0.14 2.04 -12.08
CA ILE A 433 -1.12 2.10 -13.18
C ILE A 433 -2.55 1.82 -12.70
N ALA A 434 -2.74 1.23 -11.52
CA ALA A 434 -4.05 0.77 -11.03
C ALA A 434 -5.13 1.87 -11.05
N TYR A 435 -4.79 3.11 -10.67
CA TYR A 435 -5.72 4.22 -10.70
C TYR A 435 -6.21 4.52 -12.12
N LEU A 436 -5.31 4.51 -13.10
CA LEU A 436 -5.66 4.68 -14.52
C LEU A 436 -6.55 3.52 -15.02
N LEU A 437 -6.21 2.27 -14.66
CA LEU A 437 -7.02 1.09 -15.00
C LEU A 437 -8.44 1.18 -14.42
N ARG A 438 -8.60 1.78 -13.24
CA ARG A 438 -9.91 1.93 -12.59
C ARG A 438 -10.76 3.05 -13.20
N THR A 439 -10.11 4.08 -13.72
CA THR A 439 -10.80 5.32 -14.14
C THR A 439 -10.91 5.47 -15.64
N THR A 440 -10.26 4.61 -16.45
CA THR A 440 -10.26 4.73 -17.90
C THR A 440 -10.46 3.38 -18.60
N PRO A 441 -11.05 3.35 -19.82
CA PRO A 441 -11.28 2.12 -20.59
C PRO A 441 -9.99 1.65 -21.28
N THR A 442 -8.98 1.26 -20.49
CA THR A 442 -7.64 0.92 -20.99
C THR A 442 -7.62 -0.31 -21.91
N TRP A 443 -8.62 -1.19 -21.84
CA TRP A 443 -8.74 -2.35 -22.76
C TRP A 443 -8.98 -1.94 -24.23
N LEU A 444 -9.38 -0.69 -24.48
CA LEU A 444 -9.50 -0.11 -25.83
C LEU A 444 -8.15 0.38 -26.38
N CYS A 445 -7.07 0.30 -25.59
CA CYS A 445 -5.70 0.68 -25.97
C CYS A 445 -4.75 -0.53 -25.83
N PRO A 446 -4.96 -1.63 -26.59
CA PRO A 446 -4.24 -2.89 -26.38
C PRO A 446 -2.74 -2.82 -26.68
N GLU A 447 -2.31 -1.92 -27.56
CA GLU A 447 -0.90 -1.74 -27.94
C GLU A 447 -0.10 -1.14 -26.78
N GLU A 448 -0.59 -0.05 -26.17
CA GLU A 448 0.07 0.62 -25.05
C GLU A 448 0.04 -0.24 -23.79
N VAL A 449 -1.07 -0.95 -23.54
CA VAL A 449 -1.17 -1.92 -22.44
C VAL A 449 -0.16 -3.04 -22.62
N SER A 450 -0.02 -3.57 -23.85
CA SER A 450 0.98 -4.61 -24.15
C SER A 450 2.40 -4.07 -23.99
N SER A 451 2.66 -2.83 -24.40
CA SER A 451 3.95 -2.16 -24.22
C SER A 451 4.33 -2.05 -22.73
N PHE A 452 3.36 -1.65 -21.87
CA PHE A 452 3.55 -1.62 -20.42
C PHE A 452 3.87 -3.01 -19.84
N ASP A 453 3.11 -4.04 -20.25
CA ASP A 453 3.31 -5.42 -19.77
C ASP A 453 4.64 -6.02 -20.24
N ASN A 454 5.08 -5.71 -21.46
CA ASN A 454 6.40 -6.10 -21.97
C ASN A 454 7.54 -5.39 -21.21
N ALA A 455 7.41 -4.09 -20.95
CA ALA A 455 8.35 -3.36 -20.11
C ALA A 455 8.42 -3.96 -18.70
N LEU A 456 7.25 -4.31 -18.12
CA LEU A 456 7.19 -4.95 -16.81
C LEU A 456 7.88 -6.32 -16.80
N LYS A 457 7.70 -7.13 -17.85
CA LYS A 457 8.40 -8.41 -18.02
C LYS A 457 9.92 -8.20 -18.02
N SER A 458 10.42 -7.29 -18.86
CA SER A 458 11.86 -6.99 -18.96
C SER A 458 12.45 -6.52 -17.62
N VAL A 459 11.71 -5.71 -16.86
CA VAL A 459 12.14 -5.27 -15.52
C VAL A 459 12.21 -6.45 -14.55
N VAL A 460 11.24 -7.36 -14.58
CA VAL A 460 11.25 -8.58 -13.73
C VAL A 460 12.41 -9.47 -14.08
N GLU A 461 12.66 -9.72 -15.38
CA GLU A 461 13.77 -10.54 -15.86
C GLU A 461 15.12 -9.95 -15.42
N SER A 462 15.30 -8.65 -15.58
CA SER A 462 16.51 -7.93 -15.16
C SER A 462 16.75 -7.97 -13.64
N VAL A 463 15.72 -7.65 -12.84
CA VAL A 463 15.82 -7.62 -11.36
C VAL A 463 16.11 -9.01 -10.80
N LEU A 464 15.52 -10.06 -11.37
CA LEU A 464 15.65 -11.44 -10.89
C LEU A 464 16.77 -12.20 -11.61
N ASN A 465 17.36 -11.63 -12.65
CA ASN A 465 18.35 -12.27 -13.53
C ASN A 465 17.85 -13.64 -14.02
N VAL A 466 16.66 -13.68 -14.61
CA VAL A 466 16.04 -14.89 -15.17
C VAL A 466 15.44 -14.55 -16.54
N SER A 467 15.46 -15.50 -17.47
CA SER A 467 14.71 -15.40 -18.73
C SER A 467 13.38 -16.13 -18.60
N LEU A 468 12.28 -15.52 -19.02
CA LEU A 468 10.93 -16.04 -18.90
C LEU A 468 10.33 -16.29 -20.29
N ASP A 469 10.01 -17.55 -20.60
CA ASP A 469 9.20 -17.86 -21.77
C ASP A 469 7.72 -17.46 -21.59
N GLY A 470 6.88 -17.73 -22.59
CA GLY A 470 5.47 -17.39 -22.54
C GLY A 470 4.72 -17.98 -21.35
N PRO A 471 4.75 -19.30 -21.13
CA PRO A 471 4.14 -19.98 -19.97
C PRO A 471 4.67 -19.48 -18.61
N GLN A 472 5.97 -19.32 -18.50
CA GLN A 472 6.63 -18.84 -17.27
C GLN A 472 6.22 -17.39 -16.93
N TRP A 473 6.17 -16.50 -17.93
CA TRP A 473 5.67 -15.14 -17.73
C TRP A 473 4.20 -15.11 -17.31
N ARG A 474 3.35 -15.91 -17.98
CA ARG A 474 1.94 -16.04 -17.59
C ARG A 474 1.78 -16.54 -16.17
N GLN A 475 2.59 -17.52 -15.74
CA GLN A 475 2.62 -17.96 -14.34
C GLN A 475 3.12 -16.86 -13.40
N ALA A 476 4.22 -16.16 -13.73
CA ALA A 476 4.77 -15.07 -12.90
C ALA A 476 3.73 -13.97 -12.64
N ALA A 477 2.87 -13.69 -13.63
CA ALA A 477 1.79 -12.71 -13.54
C ALA A 477 0.60 -13.15 -12.67
N LEU A 478 0.48 -14.42 -12.31
CA LEU A 478 -0.56 -14.88 -11.38
C LEU A 478 -0.37 -14.30 -9.96
N PRO A 479 -1.45 -14.20 -9.17
CA PRO A 479 -1.33 -13.95 -7.73
C PRO A 479 -0.43 -14.98 -7.04
N ILE A 480 0.27 -14.56 -5.98
CA ILE A 480 1.18 -15.45 -5.22
C ILE A 480 0.45 -16.72 -4.75
N ARG A 481 -0.82 -16.59 -4.30
CA ARG A 481 -1.67 -17.71 -3.85
C ARG A 481 -1.97 -18.74 -4.94
N CYS A 482 -1.82 -18.35 -6.22
CA CYS A 482 -2.04 -19.19 -7.38
C CYS A 482 -0.75 -19.67 -8.07
N GLY A 483 0.39 -19.54 -7.38
CA GLY A 483 1.69 -20.02 -7.88
C GLY A 483 2.54 -18.98 -8.61
N GLY A 484 2.03 -17.74 -8.78
CA GLY A 484 2.76 -16.63 -9.41
C GLY A 484 3.69 -15.86 -8.48
N LEU A 485 4.32 -14.82 -9.00
CA LEU A 485 5.13 -13.86 -8.23
C LEU A 485 4.29 -12.68 -7.70
N GLY A 486 3.04 -12.55 -8.16
CA GLY A 486 2.15 -11.43 -7.83
C GLY A 486 2.49 -10.15 -8.58
N VAL A 487 3.23 -10.24 -9.67
CA VAL A 487 3.51 -9.13 -10.59
C VAL A 487 2.45 -9.14 -11.69
N ARG A 488 1.30 -8.52 -11.40
CA ARG A 488 0.10 -8.59 -12.25
C ARG A 488 0.26 -7.78 -13.55
N CYS A 489 -0.15 -8.36 -14.68
CA CYS A 489 -0.23 -7.66 -15.97
C CYS A 489 -1.39 -6.66 -15.99
N ALA A 490 -1.18 -5.50 -16.60
CA ALA A 490 -2.21 -4.48 -16.77
C ALA A 490 -3.37 -4.99 -17.65
N ARG A 491 -3.06 -5.79 -18.69
CA ARG A 491 -4.05 -6.43 -19.55
C ARG A 491 -5.05 -7.29 -18.76
N ASP A 492 -4.57 -8.08 -17.80
CA ASP A 492 -5.42 -9.03 -17.05
C ASP A 492 -6.30 -8.31 -16.01
N VAL A 493 -5.80 -7.17 -15.50
CA VAL A 493 -6.42 -6.43 -14.40
C VAL A 493 -7.30 -5.26 -14.88
N GLY A 494 -7.11 -4.79 -16.11
CA GLY A 494 -7.77 -3.58 -16.63
C GLY A 494 -9.29 -3.64 -16.55
N LEU A 495 -9.93 -4.66 -17.12
CA LEU A 495 -11.38 -4.85 -17.06
C LEU A 495 -11.90 -5.04 -15.63
N PRO A 496 -11.36 -5.98 -14.82
CA PRO A 496 -11.73 -6.10 -13.40
C PRO A 496 -11.63 -4.80 -12.60
N ALA A 497 -10.60 -3.99 -12.85
CA ALA A 497 -10.38 -2.73 -12.16
C ALA A 497 -11.44 -1.69 -12.52
N PHE A 498 -11.70 -1.52 -13.82
CA PHE A 498 -12.69 -0.57 -14.33
C PHE A 498 -14.10 -0.95 -13.89
N LEU A 499 -14.51 -2.21 -14.05
CA LEU A 499 -15.82 -2.70 -13.63
C LEU A 499 -16.07 -2.49 -12.15
N ALA A 500 -15.13 -2.85 -11.30
CA ALA A 500 -15.26 -2.63 -9.85
C ALA A 500 -15.32 -1.15 -9.48
N SER A 501 -14.66 -0.27 -10.25
CA SER A 501 -14.76 1.18 -10.09
C SER A 501 -16.14 1.68 -10.51
N ALA A 502 -16.57 1.36 -11.72
CA ALA A 502 -17.84 1.79 -12.28
C ALA A 502 -19.03 1.38 -11.39
N HIS A 503 -19.13 0.10 -11.05
CA HIS A 503 -20.21 -0.38 -10.15
C HIS A 503 -20.08 0.19 -8.73
N GLY A 504 -18.84 0.42 -8.26
CA GLY A 504 -18.61 0.98 -6.92
C GLY A 504 -19.03 2.43 -6.75
N VAL A 505 -19.17 3.20 -7.83
CA VAL A 505 -19.55 4.62 -7.80
C VAL A 505 -20.88 4.92 -8.48
N ALA A 506 -21.55 3.94 -9.08
CA ALA A 506 -22.76 4.14 -9.89
C ALA A 506 -23.82 4.99 -9.18
N ASN A 507 -24.20 4.63 -7.95
CA ASN A 507 -25.19 5.38 -7.18
C ASN A 507 -24.77 6.85 -6.93
N LEU A 508 -23.48 7.08 -6.67
CA LEU A 508 -22.98 8.44 -6.40
C LEU A 508 -22.97 9.28 -7.69
N VAL A 509 -22.65 8.68 -8.82
CA VAL A 509 -22.70 9.34 -10.14
C VAL A 509 -24.15 9.71 -10.50
N THR A 510 -25.11 8.81 -10.29
CA THR A 510 -26.55 9.08 -10.52
C THR A 510 -27.03 10.28 -9.69
N VAL A 511 -26.66 10.33 -8.40
CA VAL A 511 -27.03 11.46 -7.52
C VAL A 511 -26.37 12.77 -7.97
N LEU A 512 -25.09 12.73 -8.38
CA LEU A 512 -24.34 13.90 -8.85
C LEU A 512 -24.92 14.53 -10.10
N LEU A 513 -25.36 13.69 -11.05
CA LEU A 513 -25.91 14.14 -12.32
C LEU A 513 -27.42 14.35 -12.25
N ASN A 514 -28.05 14.13 -11.08
CA ASN A 514 -29.50 14.24 -10.86
C ASN A 514 -30.34 13.47 -11.90
N THR A 515 -29.83 12.31 -12.34
CA THR A 515 -30.51 11.48 -13.34
C THR A 515 -31.48 10.53 -12.64
N ASN A 516 -32.76 10.54 -13.07
CA ASN A 516 -33.79 9.64 -12.56
C ASN A 516 -33.57 8.21 -13.10
N GLY A 517 -33.03 7.32 -12.30
CA GLY A 517 -33.16 5.85 -12.40
C GLY A 517 -32.52 5.13 -13.59
N ASP A 518 -32.73 5.55 -14.81
CA ASP A 518 -32.24 4.87 -16.03
C ASP A 518 -31.19 5.66 -16.84
N GLY A 519 -30.95 6.93 -16.49
CA GLY A 519 -30.09 7.84 -17.28
C GLY A 519 -28.62 7.91 -16.85
N GLY A 520 -28.24 7.34 -15.72
CA GLY A 520 -26.88 7.46 -15.16
C GLY A 520 -25.96 6.32 -15.54
N SER A 521 -26.05 5.77 -16.75
CA SER A 521 -25.12 4.73 -17.22
C SER A 521 -23.69 5.28 -17.28
N ILE A 522 -22.79 4.65 -16.54
CA ILE A 522 -21.36 5.01 -16.61
C ILE A 522 -20.84 4.63 -18.00
N PRO A 523 -20.26 5.59 -18.74
CA PRO A 523 -19.74 5.33 -20.08
C PRO A 523 -18.75 4.16 -20.09
N PHE A 524 -18.84 3.32 -21.11
CA PHE A 524 -18.06 2.10 -21.32
C PHE A 524 -18.33 0.95 -20.33
N ALA A 525 -19.29 1.08 -19.37
CA ALA A 525 -19.52 -0.01 -18.40
C ALA A 525 -20.14 -1.25 -19.08
N SER A 526 -21.14 -1.09 -19.94
CA SER A 526 -21.73 -2.19 -20.72
C SER A 526 -20.74 -2.86 -21.65
N ASP A 527 -19.89 -2.06 -22.31
CA ASP A 527 -18.84 -2.57 -23.20
C ASP A 527 -17.80 -3.37 -22.40
N ALA A 528 -17.45 -2.87 -21.21
CA ALA A 528 -16.53 -3.57 -20.30
C ALA A 528 -17.09 -4.92 -19.81
N VAL A 529 -18.39 -5.00 -19.50
CA VAL A 529 -19.06 -6.26 -19.14
C VAL A 529 -19.03 -7.23 -20.31
N SER A 530 -19.35 -6.76 -21.52
CA SER A 530 -19.33 -7.58 -22.74
C SER A 530 -17.93 -8.10 -23.04
N ALA A 531 -16.92 -7.25 -22.95
CA ALA A 531 -15.52 -7.63 -23.11
C ALA A 531 -15.06 -8.63 -22.02
N TRP A 532 -15.52 -8.44 -20.77
CA TRP A 532 -15.21 -9.35 -19.68
C TRP A 532 -15.82 -10.74 -19.88
N TRP A 533 -17.07 -10.85 -20.37
CA TRP A 533 -17.69 -12.12 -20.70
C TRP A 533 -16.96 -12.84 -21.85
N THR A 534 -16.49 -12.09 -22.83
CA THR A 534 -15.68 -12.67 -23.92
C THR A 534 -14.41 -13.35 -23.38
N LEU A 535 -13.78 -12.77 -22.37
CA LEU A 535 -12.58 -13.32 -21.74
C LEU A 535 -12.89 -14.40 -20.68
N ASN A 536 -14.12 -14.46 -20.18
CA ASN A 536 -14.55 -15.39 -19.14
C ASN A 536 -15.85 -16.11 -19.55
N PRO A 537 -15.80 -16.99 -20.59
CA PRO A 537 -16.99 -17.64 -21.12
C PRO A 537 -17.69 -18.47 -20.04
N GLY A 538 -19.01 -18.29 -19.92
CA GLY A 538 -19.85 -18.99 -18.94
C GLY A 538 -19.77 -18.45 -17.49
N ALA A 539 -18.98 -17.41 -17.25
CA ALA A 539 -18.96 -16.76 -15.93
C ALA A 539 -20.23 -15.93 -15.69
N THR A 540 -20.67 -15.85 -14.45
CA THR A 540 -21.76 -14.98 -13.99
C THR A 540 -21.18 -13.67 -13.44
N ILE A 541 -21.96 -12.59 -13.52
CA ILE A 541 -21.61 -11.32 -12.87
C ILE A 541 -21.45 -11.58 -11.37
N PRO A 542 -20.35 -11.10 -10.76
CA PRO A 542 -20.14 -11.31 -9.32
C PRO A 542 -21.18 -10.62 -8.46
N GLU A 543 -21.65 -11.26 -7.38
CA GLU A 543 -22.55 -10.62 -6.41
C GLU A 543 -21.97 -9.34 -5.79
N SER A 544 -20.66 -9.28 -5.63
CA SER A 544 -19.94 -8.12 -5.09
C SER A 544 -19.30 -7.29 -6.21
N GLU A 545 -20.11 -6.66 -7.05
CA GLU A 545 -19.70 -5.92 -8.25
C GLU A 545 -18.67 -4.79 -7.98
N HIS A 546 -18.68 -4.20 -6.79
CA HIS A 546 -17.72 -3.16 -6.36
C HIS A 546 -16.36 -3.71 -5.91
N VAL A 547 -16.18 -5.04 -5.87
CA VAL A 547 -14.96 -5.71 -5.43
C VAL A 547 -14.16 -6.19 -6.63
N GLN A 548 -13.04 -5.52 -6.92
CA GLN A 548 -12.17 -5.85 -8.07
C GLN A 548 -11.75 -7.32 -8.11
N ARG A 549 -11.45 -7.92 -6.96
CA ARG A 549 -11.05 -9.33 -6.88
C ARG A 549 -12.15 -10.27 -7.38
N ALA A 550 -13.41 -9.95 -7.15
CA ALA A 550 -14.53 -10.79 -7.59
C ALA A 550 -14.60 -10.89 -9.13
N TRP A 551 -14.29 -9.81 -9.84
CA TRP A 551 -14.15 -9.80 -11.30
C TRP A 551 -12.88 -10.48 -11.80
N ASP A 552 -11.79 -10.41 -11.03
CA ASP A 552 -10.46 -10.91 -11.40
C ASP A 552 -10.32 -12.44 -11.20
N ASP A 553 -10.99 -13.01 -10.18
CA ASP A 553 -10.82 -14.42 -9.78
C ASP A 553 -11.17 -15.39 -10.94
N GLY A 554 -12.16 -15.08 -11.80
CA GLY A 554 -12.52 -15.91 -12.95
C GLY A 554 -11.35 -16.08 -13.92
N GLY A 555 -10.76 -14.98 -14.37
CA GLY A 555 -9.61 -15.00 -15.29
C GLY A 555 -8.36 -15.65 -14.67
N VAL A 556 -8.15 -15.46 -13.36
CA VAL A 556 -7.05 -16.10 -12.62
C VAL A 556 -7.20 -17.61 -12.59
N ILE A 557 -8.42 -18.13 -12.33
CA ILE A 557 -8.70 -19.57 -12.30
C ILE A 557 -8.50 -20.17 -13.69
N LEU A 558 -9.08 -19.54 -14.72
CA LEU A 558 -8.95 -20.00 -16.10
C LEU A 558 -7.48 -20.08 -16.54
N LEU A 559 -6.68 -19.04 -16.26
CA LEU A 559 -5.26 -19.04 -16.57
C LEU A 559 -4.50 -20.17 -15.82
N GLN A 560 -4.84 -20.40 -14.54
CA GLN A 560 -4.22 -21.45 -13.74
C GLN A 560 -4.55 -22.86 -14.30
N GLU A 561 -5.78 -23.08 -14.74
CA GLU A 561 -6.21 -24.32 -15.38
C GLU A 561 -5.48 -24.54 -16.71
N GLN A 562 -5.41 -23.54 -17.58
CA GLN A 562 -4.65 -23.61 -18.83
C GLN A 562 -3.18 -23.97 -18.63
N LEU A 563 -2.53 -23.37 -17.60
CA LEU A 563 -1.14 -23.71 -17.26
C LEU A 563 -1.00 -25.15 -16.77
N LEU A 564 -1.96 -25.65 -15.97
CA LEU A 564 -1.96 -27.02 -15.47
C LEU A 564 -2.27 -28.05 -16.58
N GLU A 565 -3.15 -27.73 -17.52
CA GLU A 565 -3.48 -28.59 -18.64
C GLU A 565 -2.30 -28.75 -19.62
N GLY A 566 -1.59 -27.64 -19.90
CA GLY A 566 -0.41 -27.63 -20.76
C GLY A 566 0.84 -28.24 -20.12
N ALA A 567 0.84 -28.49 -18.81
CA ALA A 567 2.00 -29.01 -18.08
C ALA A 567 1.98 -30.54 -17.94
N LEU A 568 3.15 -31.16 -18.05
CA LEU A 568 3.34 -32.61 -17.93
C LEU A 568 4.37 -32.95 -16.84
N GLY A 569 4.26 -34.17 -16.28
CA GLY A 569 5.26 -34.76 -15.41
C GLY A 569 5.70 -33.85 -14.26
N VAL A 570 6.97 -33.51 -14.25
CA VAL A 570 7.63 -32.69 -13.22
C VAL A 570 7.03 -31.29 -13.14
N ASP A 571 6.77 -30.65 -14.27
CA ASP A 571 6.23 -29.29 -14.31
C ASP A 571 4.81 -29.21 -13.75
N ARG A 572 3.97 -30.23 -14.02
CA ARG A 572 2.63 -30.32 -13.44
C ARG A 572 2.67 -30.50 -11.93
N ALA A 573 3.60 -31.32 -11.41
CA ALA A 573 3.81 -31.49 -9.97
C ALA A 573 4.28 -30.16 -9.33
N ARG A 574 5.18 -29.44 -9.99
CA ARG A 574 5.67 -28.12 -9.58
C ARG A 574 4.51 -27.12 -9.49
N LEU A 575 3.73 -26.93 -10.55
CA LEU A 575 2.60 -25.99 -10.58
C LEU A 575 1.59 -26.27 -9.47
N ARG A 576 1.26 -27.55 -9.22
CA ARG A 576 0.35 -27.92 -8.12
C ARG A 576 0.91 -27.56 -6.75
N ALA A 577 2.20 -27.80 -6.53
CA ALA A 577 2.83 -27.50 -5.24
C ALA A 577 2.94 -25.99 -4.98
N VAL A 578 3.39 -25.20 -6.00
CA VAL A 578 3.58 -23.76 -5.83
C VAL A 578 2.26 -22.99 -5.75
N SER A 579 1.14 -23.59 -6.12
CA SER A 579 -0.21 -23.03 -5.98
C SER A 579 -0.83 -23.24 -4.59
N GLN A 580 -0.10 -23.90 -3.66
CA GLN A 580 -0.59 -24.03 -2.28
C GLN A 580 -0.37 -22.73 -1.48
N PRO A 581 -1.25 -22.42 -0.50
CA PRO A 581 -1.21 -21.12 0.22
C PRO A 581 0.14 -20.80 0.87
N GLU A 582 0.80 -21.80 1.44
CA GLU A 582 2.07 -21.62 2.18
C GLU A 582 3.28 -21.49 1.26
N SER A 583 3.20 -22.01 0.03
CA SER A 583 4.33 -22.10 -0.90
C SER A 583 4.89 -20.74 -1.34
N GLY A 584 4.07 -19.71 -1.34
CA GLY A 584 4.43 -18.34 -1.73
C GLY A 584 4.67 -17.40 -0.55
N ALA A 585 4.63 -17.87 0.69
CA ALA A 585 4.71 -17.02 1.88
C ALA A 585 6.04 -16.23 1.97
N TRP A 586 7.13 -16.78 1.48
CA TRP A 586 8.44 -16.12 1.41
C TRP A 586 8.42 -14.86 0.52
N LEU A 587 7.61 -14.82 -0.54
CA LEU A 587 7.42 -13.63 -1.39
C LEU A 587 6.66 -12.51 -0.67
N GLN A 588 5.85 -12.84 0.34
CA GLN A 588 5.07 -11.86 1.10
C GLN A 588 5.85 -11.26 2.28
N ALA A 589 7.01 -11.85 2.61
CA ALA A 589 7.85 -11.34 3.68
C ALA A 589 8.52 -10.02 3.27
N ILE A 590 8.51 -9.04 4.18
CA ILE A 590 9.34 -7.84 4.03
C ILE A 590 10.80 -8.27 4.28
N PRO A 591 11.73 -7.97 3.35
CA PRO A 591 13.14 -8.29 3.55
C PRO A 591 13.67 -7.56 4.79
N SER A 592 14.25 -8.31 5.71
CA SER A 592 14.91 -7.74 6.88
C SER A 592 16.00 -8.69 7.39
N PRO A 593 17.26 -8.24 7.45
CA PRO A 593 18.36 -9.02 8.04
C PRO A 593 18.08 -9.36 9.51
N HIS A 594 17.57 -8.39 10.28
CA HIS A 594 17.29 -8.53 11.72
C HIS A 594 16.18 -9.54 12.02
N LEU A 595 15.16 -9.61 11.15
CA LEU A 595 14.07 -10.59 11.29
C LEU A 595 14.41 -11.94 10.64
N GLY A 596 15.54 -12.05 9.94
CA GLY A 596 15.94 -13.23 9.20
C GLY A 596 15.06 -13.51 7.98
N THR A 597 14.42 -12.49 7.41
CA THR A 597 13.53 -12.60 6.24
C THR A 597 14.15 -12.13 4.93
N LEU A 598 15.37 -11.62 4.94
CA LEU A 598 16.12 -11.27 3.72
C LEU A 598 16.71 -12.53 3.07
N LEU A 599 16.42 -12.77 1.80
CA LEU A 599 17.16 -13.70 0.94
C LEU A 599 18.27 -12.91 0.23
N ASP A 600 19.46 -13.49 0.15
CA ASP A 600 20.50 -13.01 -0.74
C ASP A 600 20.09 -13.21 -2.22
N ASP A 601 20.79 -12.55 -3.13
CA ASP A 601 20.42 -12.51 -4.55
C ASP A 601 20.44 -13.91 -5.20
N ASP A 602 21.45 -14.72 -4.88
CA ASP A 602 21.56 -16.10 -5.39
C ASP A 602 20.43 -16.99 -4.86
N SER A 603 20.15 -16.92 -3.56
CA SER A 603 19.06 -17.68 -2.93
C SER A 603 17.69 -17.27 -3.49
N LEU A 604 17.47 -15.97 -3.73
CA LEU A 604 16.22 -15.48 -4.31
C LEU A 604 16.04 -15.98 -5.75
N ARG A 605 17.07 -15.85 -6.56
CA ARG A 605 17.07 -16.30 -7.95
C ARG A 605 16.75 -17.79 -8.08
N VAL A 606 17.46 -18.63 -7.32
CA VAL A 606 17.19 -20.07 -7.29
C VAL A 606 15.75 -20.36 -6.85
N ALA A 607 15.25 -19.66 -5.83
CA ALA A 607 13.87 -19.83 -5.35
C ALA A 607 12.83 -19.44 -6.41
N VAL A 608 13.05 -18.36 -7.15
CA VAL A 608 12.19 -17.92 -8.26
C VAL A 608 12.27 -18.89 -9.41
N ALA A 609 13.47 -19.29 -9.84
CA ALA A 609 13.67 -20.22 -10.95
C ALA A 609 12.97 -21.57 -10.68
N LEU A 610 13.16 -22.16 -9.49
CA LEU A 610 12.45 -23.38 -9.09
C LEU A 610 10.92 -23.19 -9.04
N ARG A 611 10.45 -22.03 -8.62
CA ARG A 611 9.00 -21.74 -8.56
C ARG A 611 8.38 -21.63 -9.94
N LEU A 612 9.05 -20.98 -10.89
CA LEU A 612 8.54 -20.75 -12.25
C LEU A 612 8.91 -21.83 -13.26
N GLY A 613 9.82 -22.76 -12.90
CA GLY A 613 10.34 -23.75 -13.82
C GLY A 613 11.35 -23.20 -14.83
N CYS A 614 12.07 -22.14 -14.44
CA CYS A 614 13.15 -21.58 -15.24
C CYS A 614 14.45 -22.40 -15.09
N LYS A 615 15.42 -22.17 -15.97
CA LYS A 615 16.76 -22.68 -15.78
C LYS A 615 17.37 -22.15 -14.47
N VAL A 616 17.86 -23.08 -13.64
CA VAL A 616 18.44 -22.80 -12.32
C VAL A 616 19.97 -22.69 -12.41
N CYS A 617 20.57 -23.54 -13.25
CA CYS A 617 22.02 -23.63 -13.41
C CYS A 617 22.38 -24.18 -14.78
N GLU A 618 23.66 -24.04 -15.17
CA GLU A 618 24.22 -24.79 -16.29
C GLU A 618 24.34 -26.28 -15.95
N PRO A 619 24.09 -27.21 -16.90
CA PRO A 619 24.26 -28.63 -16.69
C PRO A 619 25.68 -28.95 -16.24
N HIS A 620 25.85 -29.73 -15.16
CA HIS A 620 27.15 -30.07 -14.61
C HIS A 620 27.13 -31.39 -13.82
N THR A 621 28.28 -31.93 -13.52
CA THR A 621 28.41 -33.13 -12.69
C THR A 621 28.42 -32.76 -11.22
N CYS A 622 27.45 -33.30 -10.47
CA CYS A 622 27.37 -33.13 -9.01
C CYS A 622 28.53 -33.78 -8.28
N THR A 623 28.89 -33.32 -7.09
CA THR A 623 29.86 -33.95 -6.18
C THR A 623 29.52 -35.38 -5.83
N CYS A 624 28.30 -35.88 -6.09
CA CYS A 624 27.91 -37.28 -5.94
C CYS A 624 28.20 -38.13 -7.20
N GLY A 625 28.63 -37.51 -8.32
CA GLY A 625 28.91 -38.17 -9.59
C GLY A 625 27.72 -38.21 -10.56
N SER A 626 26.51 -37.77 -10.16
CA SER A 626 25.31 -37.70 -11.05
C SER A 626 25.27 -36.39 -11.83
N MET A 627 24.65 -36.42 -13.00
CA MET A 627 24.39 -35.21 -13.79
C MET A 627 23.32 -34.33 -13.10
N VAL A 628 23.55 -33.05 -13.09
CA VAL A 628 22.57 -32.01 -12.74
C VAL A 628 22.13 -31.32 -14.01
N GLU A 629 20.87 -31.47 -14.35
CA GLU A 629 20.28 -30.80 -15.50
C GLU A 629 20.01 -29.31 -15.17
N ALA A 630 19.71 -28.51 -16.18
CA ALA A 630 19.49 -27.08 -16.04
C ALA A 630 18.35 -26.70 -15.06
N ASP A 631 17.40 -27.59 -14.80
CA ASP A 631 16.30 -27.43 -13.84
C ASP A 631 16.74 -27.52 -12.35
N GLY A 632 17.97 -28.01 -12.11
CA GLY A 632 18.51 -28.13 -10.75
C GLY A 632 17.80 -29.15 -9.85
N HIS A 633 16.85 -29.94 -10.35
CA HIS A 633 16.00 -30.83 -9.53
C HIS A 633 16.78 -31.94 -8.83
N HIS A 634 17.89 -32.41 -9.44
CA HIS A 634 18.76 -33.38 -8.80
C HIS A 634 19.22 -32.88 -7.41
N ALA A 635 19.58 -31.61 -7.28
CA ALA A 635 20.07 -31.01 -6.05
C ALA A 635 19.09 -31.18 -4.87
N LEU A 636 17.78 -31.10 -5.13
CA LEU A 636 16.75 -31.23 -4.10
C LEU A 636 16.60 -32.63 -3.55
N ASN A 637 17.13 -33.67 -4.28
CA ASN A 637 17.06 -35.09 -3.94
C ASN A 637 18.39 -35.67 -3.54
N CYS A 638 19.50 -34.99 -3.84
CA CYS A 638 20.84 -35.53 -3.63
C CYS A 638 21.13 -35.77 -2.15
N ARG A 639 21.61 -37.00 -1.85
CA ARG A 639 21.98 -37.39 -0.45
C ARG A 639 23.27 -36.73 0.02
N ARG A 640 24.19 -36.38 -0.88
CA ARG A 640 25.46 -35.69 -0.58
C ARG A 640 25.36 -34.16 -0.54
N CYS A 641 24.19 -33.62 -0.89
CA CYS A 641 23.99 -32.18 -0.96
C CYS A 641 24.01 -31.53 0.43
N THR A 642 24.74 -30.42 0.55
CA THR A 642 24.97 -29.69 1.81
C THR A 642 23.74 -28.99 2.37
N GLY A 643 22.72 -28.64 1.57
CA GLY A 643 21.57 -27.88 2.01
C GLY A 643 20.49 -28.63 2.80
N ARG A 644 20.55 -29.99 2.81
CA ARG A 644 19.51 -30.82 3.46
C ARG A 644 19.51 -30.68 4.98
N PHE A 645 20.68 -30.80 5.61
CA PHE A 645 20.81 -30.71 7.08
C PHE A 645 20.52 -29.31 7.60
N PRO A 646 21.10 -28.20 7.04
CA PRO A 646 20.76 -26.83 7.46
C PRO A 646 19.27 -26.50 7.38
N ARG A 647 18.58 -26.97 6.34
CA ARG A 647 17.14 -26.81 6.17
C ARG A 647 16.34 -27.48 7.28
N HIS A 648 16.70 -28.72 7.62
CA HIS A 648 16.08 -29.47 8.71
C HIS A 648 16.28 -28.77 10.06
N HIS A 649 17.52 -28.38 10.37
CA HIS A 649 17.85 -27.67 11.61
C HIS A 649 17.14 -26.30 11.69
N ALA A 650 17.07 -25.54 10.58
CA ALA A 650 16.38 -24.25 10.55
C ALA A 650 14.88 -24.38 10.82
N LEU A 651 14.21 -25.40 10.27
CA LEU A 651 12.79 -25.66 10.54
C LEU A 651 12.56 -25.99 12.02
N ASN A 652 13.40 -26.84 12.62
CA ASN A 652 13.31 -27.21 14.05
C ASN A 652 13.57 -26.00 14.96
N ASP A 653 14.59 -25.17 14.65
CA ASP A 653 14.87 -23.96 15.42
C ASP A 653 13.72 -22.94 15.35
N ILE A 654 13.08 -22.78 14.18
CA ILE A 654 11.91 -21.89 14.01
C ILE A 654 10.74 -22.40 14.86
N VAL A 655 10.44 -23.70 14.85
CA VAL A 655 9.37 -24.31 15.66
C VAL A 655 9.68 -24.12 17.15
N ARG A 656 10.91 -24.43 17.59
CA ARG A 656 11.35 -24.25 18.97
C ARG A 656 11.19 -22.79 19.43
N ARG A 657 11.72 -21.82 18.67
CA ARG A 657 11.59 -20.40 19.01
C ARG A 657 10.14 -19.95 19.08
N ALA A 658 9.29 -20.42 18.18
CA ALA A 658 7.88 -20.12 18.19
C ALA A 658 7.17 -20.66 19.43
N LEU A 659 7.47 -21.90 19.86
CA LEU A 659 6.97 -22.48 21.10
C LEU A 659 7.40 -21.67 22.33
N ILE A 660 8.68 -21.34 22.44
CA ILE A 660 9.22 -20.52 23.54
C ILE A 660 8.55 -19.14 23.56
N SER A 661 8.39 -18.49 22.41
CA SER A 661 7.71 -17.18 22.31
C SER A 661 6.20 -17.26 22.63
N ALA A 662 5.61 -18.44 22.53
CA ALA A 662 4.23 -18.73 22.97
C ALA A 662 4.16 -19.15 24.45
N ASN A 663 5.24 -18.95 25.25
CA ASN A 663 5.38 -19.38 26.65
C ASN A 663 5.26 -20.91 26.84
N ILE A 664 5.68 -21.70 25.85
CA ILE A 664 5.67 -23.18 25.91
C ILE A 664 7.13 -23.65 25.93
N PRO A 665 7.69 -23.95 27.09
CA PRO A 665 9.06 -24.45 27.21
C PRO A 665 9.21 -25.79 26.50
N CYS A 666 10.32 -25.96 25.76
CA CYS A 666 10.58 -27.15 24.98
C CYS A 666 12.09 -27.42 24.84
N VAL A 667 12.42 -28.66 24.53
CA VAL A 667 13.81 -29.14 24.28
C VAL A 667 13.90 -29.75 22.89
N LEU A 668 15.07 -29.58 22.27
CA LEU A 668 15.40 -30.30 21.03
C LEU A 668 16.08 -31.64 21.38
N GLU A 669 15.85 -32.60 20.50
CA GLU A 669 16.50 -33.94 20.55
C GLU A 669 16.43 -34.60 21.95
N PRO A 670 15.22 -34.80 22.54
CA PRO A 670 15.06 -35.31 23.89
C PRO A 670 15.74 -36.69 24.08
N SER A 671 16.74 -36.76 24.97
CA SER A 671 17.55 -37.96 25.19
C SER A 671 16.78 -39.17 25.69
N GLY A 672 15.72 -38.95 26.51
CA GLY A 672 14.88 -39.99 27.06
C GLY A 672 13.93 -40.70 26.10
N LEU A 673 13.84 -40.23 24.83
CA LEU A 673 12.91 -40.77 23.82
C LEU A 673 13.64 -41.46 22.66
N SER A 674 14.88 -41.95 22.88
CA SER A 674 15.62 -42.71 21.88
C SER A 674 15.00 -44.09 21.67
N ARG A 675 14.82 -44.45 20.39
CA ARG A 675 14.36 -45.78 19.99
C ARG A 675 15.53 -46.77 20.01
N SER A 676 15.25 -48.07 19.85
CA SER A 676 16.24 -49.13 19.71
C SER A 676 17.21 -48.94 18.53
N ASP A 677 16.78 -48.21 17.48
CA ASP A 677 17.58 -47.82 16.30
C ASP A 677 18.39 -46.53 16.49
N GLY A 678 18.44 -45.96 17.72
CA GLY A 678 19.15 -44.73 18.06
C GLY A 678 18.48 -43.44 17.56
N LYS A 679 17.32 -43.52 16.87
CA LYS A 679 16.60 -42.36 16.39
C LYS A 679 15.63 -41.83 17.44
N ARG A 680 15.48 -40.50 17.51
CA ARG A 680 14.62 -39.78 18.46
C ARG A 680 13.80 -38.72 17.73
N PRO A 681 12.68 -38.22 18.31
CA PRO A 681 11.97 -37.05 17.81
C PRO A 681 12.87 -35.81 17.83
N ASP A 682 12.58 -34.83 16.96
CA ASP A 682 13.35 -33.59 16.90
C ASP A 682 13.13 -32.67 18.09
N GLY A 683 11.97 -32.77 18.76
CA GLY A 683 11.69 -31.97 19.94
C GLY A 683 10.52 -32.44 20.80
N LEU A 684 10.48 -31.90 22.04
CA LEU A 684 9.49 -32.21 23.08
C LEU A 684 9.13 -30.93 23.84
N THR A 685 7.82 -30.66 24.08
CA THR A 685 7.40 -29.64 25.05
C THR A 685 7.45 -30.20 26.49
N LEU A 686 7.82 -29.31 27.42
CA LEU A 686 7.92 -29.65 28.83
C LEU A 686 6.60 -29.46 29.58
N VAL A 687 5.59 -28.90 28.91
CA VAL A 687 4.22 -28.71 29.41
C VAL A 687 3.23 -29.33 28.44
N PRO A 688 2.02 -29.73 28.90
CA PRO A 688 1.01 -30.33 28.07
C PRO A 688 0.58 -29.41 26.91
N TRP A 689 0.48 -29.98 25.71
CA TRP A 689 0.01 -29.28 24.52
C TRP A 689 -1.49 -29.47 24.30
N LYS A 690 -1.96 -30.70 24.34
CA LYS A 690 -3.36 -31.08 24.09
C LYS A 690 -3.75 -32.33 24.88
N ASN A 691 -4.97 -32.34 25.45
CA ASN A 691 -5.53 -33.47 26.21
C ASN A 691 -4.58 -33.99 27.31
N GLY A 692 -3.91 -33.12 28.02
CA GLY A 692 -2.95 -33.49 29.08
C GLY A 692 -1.61 -34.07 28.59
N LYS A 693 -1.41 -34.25 27.28
CA LYS A 693 -0.18 -34.82 26.72
C LYS A 693 0.79 -33.72 26.24
N CYS A 694 2.08 -33.89 26.50
CA CYS A 694 3.13 -33.08 25.91
C CYS A 694 3.24 -33.33 24.42
N LEU A 695 3.64 -32.28 23.64
CA LEU A 695 3.89 -32.38 22.21
C LEU A 695 5.28 -32.95 21.96
N ILE A 696 5.37 -33.94 21.09
CA ILE A 696 6.60 -34.31 20.39
C ILE A 696 6.44 -34.04 18.90
N TRP A 697 7.50 -33.50 18.26
CA TRP A 697 7.47 -33.24 16.82
C TRP A 697 8.71 -33.82 16.14
N ASP A 698 8.55 -34.10 14.85
CA ASP A 698 9.65 -34.50 13.97
C ASP A 698 9.46 -33.82 12.61
N ALA A 699 10.37 -32.90 12.26
CA ALA A 699 10.31 -32.13 11.01
C ALA A 699 10.91 -32.95 9.86
N THR A 700 10.34 -32.81 8.68
CA THR A 700 10.92 -33.40 7.47
C THR A 700 10.58 -32.52 6.26
N CYS A 701 11.56 -32.37 5.36
CA CYS A 701 11.35 -31.72 4.08
C CYS A 701 11.69 -32.73 2.98
N VAL A 702 10.69 -33.06 2.18
CA VAL A 702 10.78 -34.01 1.07
C VAL A 702 10.73 -33.30 -0.27
N SER A 703 11.34 -33.86 -1.30
CA SER A 703 11.29 -33.26 -2.64
C SER A 703 9.96 -33.56 -3.31
N THR A 704 9.28 -32.50 -3.77
CA THR A 704 8.05 -32.57 -4.55
C THR A 704 8.24 -33.36 -5.84
N VAL A 705 9.40 -33.17 -6.48
CA VAL A 705 9.72 -33.67 -7.83
C VAL A 705 10.58 -34.95 -7.83
N ALA A 706 10.75 -35.60 -6.67
CA ALA A 706 11.47 -36.88 -6.61
C ALA A 706 10.75 -37.97 -7.41
N ALA A 707 11.50 -38.77 -8.15
CA ALA A 707 10.97 -39.87 -8.95
C ALA A 707 10.03 -40.80 -8.16
N SER A 708 10.34 -41.07 -6.90
CA SER A 708 9.52 -41.90 -5.99
C SER A 708 8.17 -41.29 -5.61
N HIS A 709 7.96 -39.99 -5.80
CA HIS A 709 6.74 -39.29 -5.45
C HIS A 709 6.01 -38.71 -6.65
N LEU A 710 6.71 -38.57 -7.80
CA LEU A 710 6.25 -37.85 -8.98
C LEU A 710 4.88 -38.35 -9.51
N SER A 711 4.67 -39.66 -9.55
CA SER A 711 3.41 -40.27 -9.99
C SER A 711 2.18 -39.82 -9.18
N ARG A 712 2.39 -39.39 -7.94
CA ARG A 712 1.32 -38.87 -7.06
C ARG A 712 1.29 -37.35 -7.01
N THR A 713 2.46 -36.67 -6.93
CA THR A 713 2.52 -35.21 -6.80
C THR A 713 2.05 -34.50 -8.06
N MET A 714 2.13 -35.10 -9.24
CA MET A 714 1.55 -34.55 -10.48
C MET A 714 0.02 -34.54 -10.49
N HIS A 715 -0.63 -35.34 -9.63
CA HIS A 715 -2.09 -35.38 -9.51
C HIS A 715 -2.61 -34.68 -8.27
N THR A 716 -1.88 -34.80 -7.13
CA THR A 716 -2.31 -34.30 -5.84
C THR A 716 -1.22 -33.47 -5.18
N ALA A 717 -1.51 -32.20 -4.91
CA ALA A 717 -0.59 -31.33 -4.16
C ALA A 717 -0.35 -31.89 -2.74
N SER A 718 0.86 -31.68 -2.20
CA SER A 718 1.30 -32.15 -0.88
C SER A 718 1.39 -33.69 -0.72
N ALA A 719 1.20 -34.47 -1.79
CA ALA A 719 1.21 -35.94 -1.69
C ALA A 719 2.51 -36.52 -1.13
N ALA A 720 3.66 -35.89 -1.42
CA ALA A 720 4.94 -36.30 -0.87
C ALA A 720 5.05 -35.98 0.64
N ALA A 721 4.53 -34.84 1.08
CA ALA A 721 4.49 -34.46 2.49
C ALA A 721 3.54 -35.36 3.29
N GLU A 722 2.38 -35.74 2.73
CA GLU A 722 1.43 -36.66 3.37
C GLU A 722 2.02 -38.08 3.52
N ASP A 723 2.75 -38.56 2.51
CA ASP A 723 3.47 -39.83 2.59
C ASP A 723 4.57 -39.82 3.67
N ALA A 724 5.33 -38.72 3.74
CA ALA A 724 6.33 -38.53 4.79
C ALA A 724 5.69 -38.44 6.18
N CYS A 725 4.55 -37.81 6.30
CA CYS A 725 3.75 -37.75 7.52
C CYS A 725 3.33 -39.16 8.00
N SER A 726 2.79 -39.96 7.11
CA SER A 726 2.37 -41.35 7.39
C SER A 726 3.57 -42.22 7.83
N LYS A 727 4.70 -42.12 7.14
CA LYS A 727 5.94 -42.83 7.51
C LYS A 727 6.45 -42.41 8.90
N LYS A 728 6.39 -41.11 9.24
CA LYS A 728 6.80 -40.63 10.58
C LYS A 728 5.85 -41.13 11.68
N ARG A 729 4.53 -41.19 11.44
CA ARG A 729 3.56 -41.73 12.39
C ARG A 729 3.87 -43.22 12.67
N LEU A 730 4.03 -44.03 11.64
CA LEU A 730 4.42 -45.44 11.80
C LEU A 730 5.75 -45.57 12.60
N LYS A 731 6.70 -44.71 12.33
CA LYS A 731 7.97 -44.70 13.04
C LYS A 731 7.83 -44.44 14.54
N TYR A 732 6.93 -43.56 14.95
CA TYR A 732 6.75 -43.12 16.35
C TYR A 732 5.45 -43.60 16.99
N ALA A 733 4.77 -44.60 16.43
CA ALA A 733 3.46 -45.07 16.90
C ALA A 733 3.46 -45.46 18.41
N ALA A 734 4.55 -46.05 18.91
CA ALA A 734 4.68 -46.41 20.32
C ALA A 734 4.67 -45.16 21.26
N LEU A 735 5.11 -43.99 20.80
CA LEU A 735 5.14 -42.80 21.60
C LEU A 735 3.77 -42.05 21.63
N GLU A 736 2.89 -42.34 20.69
CA GLU A 736 1.56 -41.69 20.61
C GLU A 736 0.61 -42.03 21.80
N GLN A 737 0.90 -43.13 22.50
CA GLN A 737 0.15 -43.47 23.71
C GLN A 737 0.42 -42.46 24.83
N LEU A 738 1.64 -42.00 25.00
CA LEU A 738 2.07 -41.09 26.06
C LEU A 738 2.12 -39.62 25.65
N TYR A 739 2.38 -39.34 24.38
CA TYR A 739 2.61 -37.99 23.84
C TYR A 739 1.66 -37.66 22.70
N HIS A 740 1.51 -36.38 22.44
CA HIS A 740 0.86 -35.90 21.24
C HIS A 740 1.90 -35.73 20.14
N PHE A 741 1.98 -36.68 19.20
CA PHE A 741 2.96 -36.65 18.11
C PHE A 741 2.46 -35.81 16.93
N VAL A 742 3.30 -34.94 16.40
CA VAL A 742 3.03 -34.13 15.19
C VAL A 742 4.21 -34.24 14.21
N PRO A 743 4.01 -34.86 13.04
CA PRO A 743 4.96 -34.83 11.95
C PRO A 743 4.86 -33.49 11.22
N VAL A 744 5.90 -32.66 11.30
CA VAL A 744 5.98 -31.40 10.57
C VAL A 744 6.57 -31.67 9.19
N ALA A 745 5.75 -32.22 8.30
CA ALA A 745 6.16 -32.61 6.96
C ALA A 745 5.85 -31.51 5.93
N VAL A 746 6.88 -31.07 5.22
CA VAL A 746 6.81 -30.04 4.17
C VAL A 746 7.53 -30.51 2.90
N GLU A 747 7.22 -29.92 1.77
CA GLU A 747 7.87 -30.20 0.48
C GLU A 747 8.82 -29.06 0.07
N THR A 748 9.83 -29.40 -0.74
CA THR A 748 10.83 -28.44 -1.23
C THR A 748 10.22 -27.27 -2.01
N LEU A 749 9.11 -27.48 -2.74
CA LEU A 749 8.39 -26.41 -3.44
C LEU A 749 7.33 -25.71 -2.57
N GLY A 750 7.33 -25.99 -1.25
CA GLY A 750 6.62 -25.20 -0.25
C GLY A 750 5.19 -25.65 0.06
N SER A 751 4.72 -26.79 -0.43
CA SER A 751 3.47 -27.41 0.02
C SER A 751 3.68 -28.18 1.34
N TRP A 752 2.65 -28.24 2.18
CA TRP A 752 2.70 -28.80 3.54
C TRP A 752 1.68 -29.90 3.72
N SER A 753 1.97 -30.87 4.60
CA SER A 753 0.97 -31.84 5.03
C SER A 753 -0.15 -31.18 5.81
N THR A 754 -1.30 -31.83 5.84
CA THR A 754 -2.49 -31.38 6.58
C THR A 754 -2.18 -31.19 8.07
N GLU A 755 -1.42 -32.11 8.66
CA GLU A 755 -1.01 -32.04 10.07
C GLU A 755 -0.05 -30.88 10.34
N ALA A 756 0.94 -30.65 9.48
CA ALA A 756 1.84 -29.50 9.61
C ALA A 756 1.07 -28.16 9.53
N ARG A 757 0.11 -28.03 8.61
CA ARG A 757 -0.76 -26.85 8.53
C ARG A 757 -1.58 -26.64 9.80
N SER A 758 -2.18 -27.70 10.33
CA SER A 758 -2.99 -27.64 11.56
C SER A 758 -2.13 -27.23 12.75
N PHE A 759 -0.96 -27.84 12.90
CA PHE A 759 0.00 -27.52 13.98
C PHE A 759 0.46 -26.07 13.93
N VAL A 760 0.91 -25.60 12.77
CA VAL A 760 1.38 -24.20 12.62
C VAL A 760 0.24 -23.20 12.81
N ARG A 761 -1.01 -23.56 12.48
CA ARG A 761 -2.18 -22.75 12.77
C ARG A 761 -2.40 -22.62 14.28
N ASP A 762 -2.35 -23.73 15.01
CA ASP A 762 -2.54 -23.73 16.47
C ASP A 762 -1.40 -23.00 17.18
N LEU A 763 -0.16 -23.23 16.76
CA LEU A 763 1.02 -22.54 17.30
C LEU A 763 0.96 -21.03 17.00
N GLY A 764 0.57 -20.66 15.77
CA GLY A 764 0.40 -19.25 15.37
C GLY A 764 -0.70 -18.53 16.16
N ARG A 765 -1.82 -19.22 16.52
CA ARG A 765 -2.85 -18.69 17.39
C ARG A 765 -2.30 -18.42 18.80
N ARG A 766 -1.62 -19.39 19.39
CA ARG A 766 -0.99 -19.26 20.73
C ARG A 766 0.09 -18.16 20.77
N LEU A 767 0.85 -18.02 19.69
CA LEU A 767 1.78 -16.91 19.51
C LEU A 767 1.07 -15.55 19.51
N GLY A 768 -0.03 -15.45 18.76
CA GLY A 768 -0.84 -14.23 18.72
C GLY A 768 -1.43 -13.86 20.09
N GLU A 769 -1.92 -14.86 20.83
CA GLU A 769 -2.42 -14.70 22.20
C GLU A 769 -1.31 -14.25 23.17
N ALA A 770 -0.11 -14.84 23.07
CA ALA A 770 1.02 -14.51 23.94
C ALA A 770 1.66 -13.15 23.63
N THR A 771 1.74 -12.78 22.33
CA THR A 771 2.41 -11.56 21.87
C THR A 771 1.47 -10.40 21.63
N GLY A 772 0.16 -10.64 21.51
CA GLY A 772 -0.85 -9.65 21.09
C GLY A 772 -0.74 -9.19 19.64
N ASP A 773 0.16 -9.78 18.84
CA ASP A 773 0.31 -9.45 17.42
C ASP A 773 -0.44 -10.45 16.54
N SER A 774 -1.51 -10.01 15.90
CA SER A 774 -2.31 -10.83 14.97
C SER A 774 -1.51 -11.36 13.76
N ARG A 775 -0.35 -10.75 13.45
CA ARG A 775 0.53 -11.14 12.35
C ARG A 775 1.48 -12.28 12.71
N SER A 776 1.56 -12.69 13.97
CA SER A 776 2.50 -13.70 14.46
C SER A 776 2.44 -15.01 13.67
N ARG A 777 1.22 -15.47 13.32
CA ARG A 777 1.03 -16.66 12.47
C ARG A 777 1.61 -16.48 11.08
N SER A 778 1.30 -15.34 10.43
CA SER A 778 1.80 -15.03 9.08
C SER A 778 3.32 -14.98 9.06
N PHE A 779 3.91 -14.34 10.07
CA PHE A 779 5.37 -14.26 10.23
C PHE A 779 6.02 -15.63 10.44
N LEU A 780 5.41 -16.51 11.25
CA LEU A 780 5.88 -17.89 11.43
C LEU A 780 5.92 -18.64 10.10
N VAL A 781 4.84 -18.59 9.31
CA VAL A 781 4.75 -19.23 7.99
C VAL A 781 5.80 -18.65 7.03
N GLN A 782 5.99 -17.33 7.01
CA GLN A 782 7.00 -16.67 6.19
C GLN A 782 8.42 -17.13 6.54
N ARG A 783 8.77 -17.21 7.82
CA ARG A 783 10.09 -17.69 8.26
C ARG A 783 10.34 -19.14 7.86
N MET A 784 9.34 -20.03 8.02
CA MET A 784 9.45 -21.41 7.58
C MET A 784 9.64 -21.51 6.06
N ALA A 785 8.87 -20.76 5.29
CA ALA A 785 8.99 -20.72 3.83
C ALA A 785 10.37 -20.20 3.38
N ILE A 786 10.91 -19.16 4.01
CA ILE A 786 12.27 -18.64 3.73
C ILE A 786 13.34 -19.70 4.06
N ALA A 787 13.21 -20.41 5.18
CA ALA A 787 14.16 -21.48 5.55
C ALA A 787 14.18 -22.61 4.51
N ILE A 788 13.01 -22.95 3.95
CA ILE A 788 12.91 -23.93 2.85
C ILE A 788 13.67 -23.42 1.62
N GLN A 789 13.47 -22.16 1.20
CA GLN A 789 14.11 -21.60 0.01
C GLN A 789 15.63 -21.46 0.18
N ARG A 790 16.10 -21.00 1.32
CA ARG A 790 17.55 -20.97 1.63
C ARG A 790 18.16 -22.39 1.57
N GLY A 791 17.46 -23.37 2.11
CA GLY A 791 17.91 -24.76 2.06
C GLY A 791 17.90 -25.32 0.63
N ASN A 792 16.95 -24.93 -0.21
CA ASN A 792 16.92 -25.28 -1.64
C ASN A 792 18.10 -24.66 -2.37
N ALA A 793 18.34 -23.36 -2.19
CA ALA A 793 19.47 -22.65 -2.79
C ALA A 793 20.82 -23.26 -2.35
N ALA A 794 20.99 -23.51 -1.05
CA ALA A 794 22.17 -24.18 -0.54
C ALA A 794 22.33 -25.59 -1.12
N SER A 795 21.25 -26.33 -1.40
CA SER A 795 21.28 -27.62 -2.06
C SER A 795 21.79 -27.50 -3.50
N VAL A 796 21.31 -26.51 -4.26
CA VAL A 796 21.76 -26.26 -5.64
C VAL A 796 23.24 -25.85 -5.65
N MET A 797 23.61 -24.84 -4.84
CA MET A 797 25.01 -24.39 -4.74
C MET A 797 25.99 -25.53 -4.30
N GLY A 798 25.52 -26.42 -3.45
CA GLY A 798 26.32 -27.57 -2.98
C GLY A 798 26.55 -28.68 -4.01
N THR A 799 25.99 -28.59 -5.21
CA THR A 799 26.30 -29.54 -6.32
C THR A 799 27.56 -29.18 -7.09
N PHE A 800 27.99 -27.91 -7.00
CA PHE A 800 29.21 -27.42 -7.68
C PHE A 800 30.48 -27.78 -6.91
N ALA A 801 31.59 -27.94 -7.64
CA ALA A 801 32.89 -28.03 -7.04
C ALA A 801 33.28 -26.71 -6.34
N PRO A 802 34.07 -26.77 -5.24
CA PRO A 802 34.54 -25.55 -4.60
C PRO A 802 35.29 -24.63 -5.57
N GLY A 803 34.87 -23.34 -5.65
CA GLY A 803 35.48 -22.33 -6.54
C GLY A 803 34.77 -22.09 -7.90
N THR A 804 33.82 -22.95 -8.30
CA THR A 804 33.13 -22.84 -9.62
C THR A 804 31.73 -22.24 -9.54
N ILE A 805 31.25 -21.92 -8.36
CA ILE A 805 29.84 -21.54 -8.10
C ILE A 805 29.37 -20.35 -8.93
N ARG A 806 30.21 -19.31 -9.11
CA ARG A 806 29.79 -18.05 -9.79
C ARG A 806 29.51 -18.20 -11.29
N GLY A 807 30.29 -19.03 -12.00
CA GLY A 807 30.10 -19.23 -13.45
C GLY A 807 29.02 -20.24 -13.82
N GLY A 808 28.60 -21.11 -12.89
CA GLY A 808 27.62 -22.17 -13.15
C GLY A 808 26.17 -21.83 -12.79
N LEU A 809 25.93 -20.79 -11.94
CA LEU A 809 24.60 -20.35 -11.53
C LEU A 809 24.00 -19.29 -12.45
N PHE A 810 24.83 -18.64 -13.31
CA PHE A 810 24.40 -17.47 -14.04
C PHE A 810 24.52 -17.69 -15.54
N ILE A 811 23.38 -17.68 -16.19
CA ILE A 811 23.27 -17.38 -17.60
C ILE A 811 23.28 -15.86 -17.65
N ASP A 812 24.37 -15.23 -18.09
CA ASP A 812 24.41 -13.81 -18.36
C ASP A 812 23.35 -13.49 -19.44
N ILE A 813 22.33 -12.68 -19.06
CA ILE A 813 21.32 -12.15 -19.95
C ILE A 813 21.80 -10.80 -20.42
#